data_2dcb73e30ba56a0cefb664e2ef7f4937
#
_entry.id   2dcb73e30ba56a0cefb664e2ef7f4937
#
_cell.length_a   1.000
_cell.length_b   1.000
_cell.length_c   1.000
_cell.angle_alpha   90.00
_cell.angle_beta   90.00
_cell.angle_gamma   90.00
#
_symmetry.space_group_name_H-M   'P 1'
#
loop_
_entity.id
_entity.type
_entity.pdbx_description
1 polymer ?
#
loop_
_entity_poly.entity_id
_entity_poly.type
_entity_poly.pdbx_seq_one_letter_code
_entity_poly.pdbx_strand_id
1 'polypeptide(L)'
;STASQMSGICMDAHEKQGVKRAAEDLRKDIYTVSGRSPRVCCQGEDVVRYPILIGTYGVSEAITRLAKKGILPERSLKGKWESFVIKTIDHPAKGMERALVVAGSDMRGTIYGIYEISRQMGVSPWYWWADAPIAKHEEVFAKPCSVESGEPKVKYRGFFINDEFPCMTTWARNKFGGMNSQMYAHVFELLLRLKANCLWPAMWGSFKEYKPLVPILKDENGLYEGNCFNEDDLENARLADEYGIVMGTSHHEPMQRSQQEWIRHKKNYGNGEWNWLTNKNAIKRFFREGIGNSKDYDKLVTIGMRGDEDRPMTDAGSREANFRLMEQIISEQRKIIADVTRKPAAETPQVWTLYSEVLDYYDQGLKVPDDVIVMLCDDNFGHVRRLPDRKKNFHKGGYGMYYHVGYYGAPRASKWLTMSHIAEMWEQLQATYQHGVDKLWMLNVGDIKPHEFAIDFFMNMAWNPDAFDASNLEQYAQGFCAQQFGDKEAKEAARLLMSYGRYASRVQAELLDDKTYNLQTGEFKGVRDEFLALEARALRQYLTLDETAKDAYQELVLFPIQGMANLYDMYYSLAMNKQLYREGRIEANTWADRVEECYKRDSLLCDNYNHHIANGKWNHMMDQVHIGYQNWHAPQHQVMPMVYRIQQSTPFAVTQPSTGYVFEQDGGMVVMEAEHLFSLTPAESEKSQWRLIPGLGRTKSGIALFPYTQPTA
;
A
#
# COMPACT_ATOMS: atom_id res chain seq x y z
N SER A 1 -18.38 29.68 -4.19
CA SER A 1 -18.28 30.77 -5.19
C SER A 1 -19.53 30.78 -6.06
N THR A 2 -20.14 31.93 -6.18
CA THR A 2 -21.27 32.17 -7.09
C THR A 2 -20.80 32.93 -8.33
N ALA A 3 -21.67 33.10 -9.36
CA ALA A 3 -21.34 33.86 -10.56
C ALA A 3 -20.90 35.31 -10.28
N SER A 4 -21.29 35.88 -9.13
CA SER A 4 -21.01 37.25 -8.73
C SER A 4 -19.90 37.41 -7.69
N GLN A 5 -19.50 36.34 -6.98
CA GLN A 5 -18.47 36.45 -5.91
C GLN A 5 -17.62 35.17 -5.86
N MET A 6 -16.34 35.33 -6.08
CA MET A 6 -15.35 34.27 -5.95
C MET A 6 -14.53 34.44 -4.67
N SER A 7 -14.44 33.39 -3.85
CA SER A 7 -13.54 33.38 -2.70
C SER A 7 -12.10 33.37 -3.16
N GLY A 8 -11.22 34.06 -2.44
CA GLY A 8 -9.76 33.92 -2.61
C GLY A 8 -9.20 32.91 -1.61
N ILE A 9 -8.04 32.40 -1.91
CA ILE A 9 -7.22 31.61 -0.98
C ILE A 9 -6.14 32.55 -0.43
N CYS A 10 -6.15 32.80 0.86
CA CYS A 10 -5.22 33.72 1.51
C CYS A 10 -4.32 32.97 2.49
N MET A 11 -3.02 33.24 2.46
CA MET A 11 -2.05 32.67 3.39
C MET A 11 -0.96 33.69 3.75
N ASP A 12 -0.16 33.37 4.76
CA ASP A 12 1.01 34.19 5.12
C ASP A 12 2.14 33.97 4.09
N ALA A 13 2.88 35.05 3.76
CA ALA A 13 4.01 34.96 2.83
C ALA A 13 5.14 34.04 3.35
N HIS A 14 5.25 33.88 4.67
CA HIS A 14 6.26 33.08 5.33
C HIS A 14 5.90 31.58 5.44
N GLU A 15 4.72 31.16 4.93
CA GLU A 15 4.36 29.74 4.92
C GLU A 15 5.38 28.92 4.13
N LYS A 16 5.58 27.68 4.60
CA LYS A 16 6.49 26.74 3.95
C LYS A 16 6.01 26.39 2.53
N GLN A 17 6.95 26.05 1.67
CA GLN A 17 6.65 25.78 0.27
C GLN A 17 5.62 24.66 0.08
N GLY A 18 5.64 23.61 0.91
CA GLY A 18 4.64 22.55 0.88
C GLY A 18 3.19 23.05 1.11
N VAL A 19 2.99 24.01 2.01
CA VAL A 19 1.68 24.64 2.23
C VAL A 19 1.25 25.46 1.01
N LYS A 20 2.18 26.24 0.43
CA LYS A 20 1.90 27.05 -0.77
C LYS A 20 1.52 26.18 -1.96
N ARG A 21 2.22 25.04 -2.15
CA ARG A 21 1.92 24.08 -3.19
C ARG A 21 0.53 23.44 -2.96
N ALA A 22 0.23 22.97 -1.75
CA ALA A 22 -1.08 22.39 -1.45
C ALA A 22 -2.23 23.43 -1.64
N ALA A 23 -1.99 24.70 -1.36
CA ALA A 23 -2.95 25.76 -1.64
C ALA A 23 -3.15 25.98 -3.17
N GLU A 24 -2.11 25.80 -3.95
CA GLU A 24 -2.20 25.82 -5.42
C GLU A 24 -2.94 24.59 -5.95
N ASP A 25 -2.76 23.42 -5.34
CA ASP A 25 -3.56 22.24 -5.67
C ASP A 25 -5.03 22.45 -5.33
N LEU A 26 -5.34 23.04 -4.16
CA LEU A 26 -6.71 23.43 -3.81
C LEU A 26 -7.33 24.41 -4.86
N ARG A 27 -6.53 25.36 -5.37
CA ARG A 27 -6.95 26.26 -6.43
C ARG A 27 -7.34 25.49 -7.70
N LYS A 28 -6.52 24.52 -8.10
CA LYS A 28 -6.78 23.64 -9.24
C LYS A 28 -8.03 22.76 -9.00
N ASP A 29 -8.15 22.21 -7.80
CA ASP A 29 -9.31 21.39 -7.41
C ASP A 29 -10.60 22.20 -7.48
N ILE A 30 -10.63 23.43 -6.95
CA ILE A 30 -11.78 24.34 -7.06
C ILE A 30 -12.08 24.66 -8.51
N TYR A 31 -11.06 24.90 -9.34
CA TYR A 31 -11.25 25.11 -10.78
C TYR A 31 -11.86 23.90 -11.46
N THR A 32 -11.36 22.70 -11.16
CA THR A 32 -11.86 21.46 -11.78
C THR A 32 -13.32 21.22 -11.41
N VAL A 33 -13.68 21.47 -10.13
CA VAL A 33 -15.05 21.27 -9.63
C VAL A 33 -16.01 22.35 -10.16
N SER A 34 -15.59 23.64 -10.18
CA SER A 34 -16.51 24.77 -10.42
C SER A 34 -16.33 25.51 -11.75
N GLY A 35 -15.28 25.18 -12.49
CA GLY A 35 -14.89 25.94 -13.69
C GLY A 35 -14.34 27.34 -13.38
N ARG A 36 -14.09 27.66 -12.09
CA ARG A 36 -13.65 28.99 -11.64
C ARG A 36 -12.39 28.89 -10.82
N SER A 37 -11.37 29.69 -11.17
CA SER A 37 -10.08 29.69 -10.48
C SER A 37 -10.04 30.79 -9.40
N PRO A 38 -10.00 30.46 -8.10
CA PRO A 38 -9.81 31.46 -7.05
C PRO A 38 -8.42 32.08 -7.14
N ARG A 39 -8.33 33.36 -6.78
CA ARG A 39 -7.02 34.02 -6.63
C ARG A 39 -6.34 33.49 -5.38
N VAL A 40 -5.07 33.15 -5.50
CA VAL A 40 -4.19 32.89 -4.35
C VAL A 40 -3.46 34.19 -4.02
N CYS A 41 -3.55 34.67 -2.80
CA CYS A 41 -2.96 35.91 -2.35
C CYS A 41 -2.24 35.76 -1.00
N CYS A 42 -1.19 36.54 -0.81
CA CYS A 42 -0.54 36.70 0.48
C CYS A 42 -1.31 37.72 1.33
N GLN A 43 -1.32 37.55 2.65
CA GLN A 43 -1.96 38.51 3.54
C GLN A 43 -1.32 39.92 3.38
N GLY A 44 -2.15 40.91 3.15
CA GLY A 44 -1.72 42.32 3.03
C GLY A 44 -1.75 42.87 1.61
N GLU A 45 -1.83 42.05 0.58
CA GLU A 45 -1.81 42.53 -0.82
C GLU A 45 -3.18 42.95 -1.36
N ASP A 46 -4.25 42.25 -0.99
CA ASP A 46 -5.63 42.57 -1.38
C ASP A 46 -6.62 42.09 -0.33
N VAL A 47 -7.69 42.87 -0.15
CA VAL A 47 -8.75 42.53 0.79
C VAL A 47 -9.75 41.57 0.11
N VAL A 48 -9.71 40.31 0.48
CA VAL A 48 -10.74 39.32 0.09
C VAL A 48 -11.78 39.25 1.22
N ARG A 49 -13.02 39.56 0.89
CA ARG A 49 -14.11 39.68 1.88
C ARG A 49 -14.50 38.32 2.51
N TYR A 50 -14.44 37.25 1.72
CA TYR A 50 -14.81 35.86 2.09
C TYR A 50 -13.73 34.86 1.66
N PRO A 51 -12.54 34.87 2.28
CA PRO A 51 -11.45 33.98 1.87
C PRO A 51 -11.55 32.59 2.48
N ILE A 52 -10.80 31.65 1.87
CA ILE A 52 -10.23 30.49 2.57
C ILE A 52 -8.91 30.97 3.16
N LEU A 53 -8.84 31.11 4.48
CA LEU A 53 -7.64 31.58 5.19
C LEU A 53 -6.85 30.39 5.69
N ILE A 54 -5.66 30.17 5.14
CA ILE A 54 -4.79 29.03 5.41
C ILE A 54 -3.59 29.47 6.21
N GLY A 55 -3.17 28.67 7.20
CA GLY A 55 -1.91 28.92 7.87
C GLY A 55 -1.54 27.92 8.94
N THR A 56 -0.24 27.90 9.24
CA THR A 56 0.39 27.05 10.24
C THR A 56 0.55 27.81 11.56
N TYR A 57 0.17 27.18 12.68
CA TYR A 57 0.35 27.76 14.01
C TYR A 57 1.86 28.02 14.28
N GLY A 58 2.18 29.21 14.73
CA GLY A 58 3.55 29.65 14.99
C GLY A 58 4.28 30.20 13.74
N VAL A 59 3.76 29.99 12.54
CA VAL A 59 4.26 30.57 11.28
C VAL A 59 3.35 31.69 10.81
N SER A 60 2.05 31.42 10.63
CA SER A 60 1.07 32.44 10.28
C SER A 60 0.72 33.30 11.49
N GLU A 61 0.93 34.63 11.35
CA GLU A 61 0.56 35.58 12.40
C GLU A 61 -0.97 35.59 12.67
N ALA A 62 -1.78 35.53 11.62
CA ALA A 62 -3.23 35.52 11.75
C ALA A 62 -3.73 34.28 12.50
N ILE A 63 -3.27 33.08 12.10
CA ILE A 63 -3.66 31.82 12.77
C ILE A 63 -3.20 31.82 14.23
N THR A 64 -1.95 32.18 14.47
CA THR A 64 -1.39 32.26 15.85
C THR A 64 -2.17 33.25 16.74
N ARG A 65 -2.54 34.42 16.20
CA ARG A 65 -3.35 35.41 16.91
C ARG A 65 -4.76 34.89 17.22
N LEU A 66 -5.42 34.23 16.24
CA LEU A 66 -6.75 33.65 16.45
C LEU A 66 -6.73 32.56 17.53
N ALA A 67 -5.70 31.73 17.54
CA ALA A 67 -5.52 30.68 18.54
C ALA A 67 -5.26 31.28 19.94
N LYS A 68 -4.36 32.26 20.08
CA LYS A 68 -4.08 32.95 21.36
C LYS A 68 -5.29 33.70 21.91
N LYS A 69 -6.20 34.16 21.06
CA LYS A 69 -7.48 34.78 21.47
C LYS A 69 -8.57 33.75 21.81
N GLY A 70 -8.31 32.46 21.71
CA GLY A 70 -9.28 31.38 21.96
C GLY A 70 -10.38 31.26 20.89
N ILE A 71 -10.25 31.97 19.76
CA ILE A 71 -11.18 31.86 18.62
C ILE A 71 -10.95 30.52 17.87
N LEU A 72 -9.69 30.13 17.73
CA LEU A 72 -9.28 28.75 17.36
C LEU A 72 -8.87 28.00 18.63
N PRO A 73 -9.11 26.67 18.68
CA PRO A 73 -8.70 25.84 19.83
C PRO A 73 -7.17 25.66 19.85
N GLU A 74 -6.45 26.50 20.59
CA GLU A 74 -4.99 26.45 20.68
C GLU A 74 -4.49 25.07 21.13
N ARG A 75 -5.25 24.39 22.02
CA ARG A 75 -4.96 23.03 22.50
C ARG A 75 -4.85 21.97 21.38
N SER A 76 -5.51 22.19 20.25
CA SER A 76 -5.54 21.29 19.11
C SER A 76 -4.45 21.62 18.07
N LEU A 77 -3.67 22.69 18.31
CA LEU A 77 -2.62 23.17 17.41
C LEU A 77 -1.24 23.17 18.09
N LYS A 78 -1.12 23.80 19.26
CA LYS A 78 0.15 24.02 19.93
C LYS A 78 0.78 22.71 20.41
N GLY A 79 1.96 22.39 19.88
CA GLY A 79 2.73 21.20 20.26
C GLY A 79 2.08 19.89 19.81
N LYS A 80 1.12 19.94 18.88
CA LYS A 80 0.48 18.79 18.30
C LYS A 80 1.23 18.33 17.05
N TRP A 81 1.14 17.04 16.77
CA TRP A 81 1.71 16.40 15.60
C TRP A 81 0.65 16.25 14.51
N GLU A 82 0.84 16.94 13.38
CA GLU A 82 0.02 16.80 12.17
C GLU A 82 -1.50 17.00 12.39
N SER A 83 -1.87 17.79 13.38
CA SER A 83 -3.26 18.12 13.66
C SER A 83 -3.71 19.34 12.85
N PHE A 84 -5.00 19.40 12.52
CA PHE A 84 -5.59 20.59 11.88
C PHE A 84 -6.96 20.93 12.45
N VAL A 85 -7.34 22.17 12.23
CA VAL A 85 -8.67 22.72 12.54
C VAL A 85 -9.22 23.39 11.29
N ILE A 86 -10.47 23.07 10.91
CA ILE A 86 -11.22 23.80 9.89
C ILE A 86 -12.40 24.46 10.58
N LYS A 87 -12.47 25.81 10.51
CA LYS A 87 -13.50 26.55 11.22
C LYS A 87 -13.95 27.77 10.43
N THR A 88 -15.26 28.00 10.38
CA THR A 88 -15.82 29.25 9.89
C THR A 88 -15.72 30.32 10.97
N ILE A 89 -15.11 31.46 10.65
CA ILE A 89 -14.86 32.56 11.61
C ILE A 89 -15.32 33.88 11.00
N ASP A 90 -16.13 34.62 11.74
CA ASP A 90 -16.52 36.01 11.41
C ASP A 90 -15.41 36.98 11.80
N HIS A 91 -15.09 37.89 10.91
CA HIS A 91 -14.07 38.93 11.09
C HIS A 91 -12.70 38.43 11.57
N PRO A 92 -12.09 37.41 10.92
CA PRO A 92 -10.83 36.84 11.39
C PRO A 92 -9.63 37.78 11.26
N ALA A 93 -9.68 38.71 10.29
CA ALA A 93 -8.69 39.75 10.07
C ALA A 93 -9.33 41.01 9.47
N LYS A 94 -8.56 42.10 9.45
CA LYS A 94 -9.02 43.39 8.89
C LYS A 94 -9.44 43.22 7.43
N GLY A 95 -10.65 43.67 7.12
CA GLY A 95 -11.21 43.61 5.76
C GLY A 95 -11.87 42.30 5.38
N MET A 96 -11.77 41.24 6.20
CA MET A 96 -12.48 39.98 6.03
C MET A 96 -13.78 40.01 6.84
N GLU A 97 -14.90 39.74 6.20
CA GLU A 97 -16.19 39.61 6.90
C GLU A 97 -16.36 38.23 7.51
N ARG A 98 -16.04 37.20 6.75
CA ARG A 98 -16.08 35.79 7.17
C ARG A 98 -15.06 35.00 6.40
N ALA A 99 -14.37 34.07 7.05
CA ALA A 99 -13.46 33.16 6.39
C ALA A 99 -13.73 31.69 6.76
N LEU A 100 -13.47 30.79 5.81
CA LEU A 100 -13.22 29.39 6.12
C LEU A 100 -11.73 29.28 6.49
N VAL A 101 -11.45 29.07 7.77
CA VAL A 101 -10.08 29.03 8.28
C VAL A 101 -9.59 27.59 8.32
N VAL A 102 -8.42 27.34 7.72
CA VAL A 102 -7.66 26.08 7.80
C VAL A 102 -6.40 26.36 8.58
N ALA A 103 -6.31 25.81 9.78
CA ALA A 103 -5.19 26.01 10.69
C ALA A 103 -4.52 24.64 10.99
N GLY A 104 -3.23 24.49 10.68
CA GLY A 104 -2.47 23.30 11.05
C GLY A 104 -1.58 23.54 12.26
N SER A 105 -1.28 22.48 13.02
CA SER A 105 -0.29 22.48 14.10
C SER A 105 1.13 22.63 13.58
N ASP A 106 1.36 22.10 12.40
CA ASP A 106 2.61 22.10 11.64
C ASP A 106 2.32 22.11 10.13
N MET A 107 3.37 22.03 9.30
CA MET A 107 3.24 22.06 7.85
C MET A 107 2.30 20.97 7.33
N ARG A 108 2.49 19.71 7.77
CA ARG A 108 1.68 18.59 7.30
C ARG A 108 0.23 18.68 7.78
N GLY A 109 0.00 19.08 9.02
CA GLY A 109 -1.35 19.34 9.51
C GLY A 109 -2.07 20.39 8.67
N THR A 110 -1.38 21.46 8.26
CA THR A 110 -1.95 22.48 7.36
C THR A 110 -2.30 21.89 6.00
N ILE A 111 -1.40 21.11 5.41
CA ILE A 111 -1.60 20.42 4.12
C ILE A 111 -2.79 19.46 4.18
N TYR A 112 -2.91 18.67 5.24
CA TYR A 112 -4.05 17.75 5.42
C TYR A 112 -5.38 18.48 5.54
N GLY A 113 -5.39 19.62 6.25
CA GLY A 113 -6.58 20.48 6.31
C GLY A 113 -6.99 21.05 4.96
N ILE A 114 -6.02 21.39 4.10
CA ILE A 114 -6.26 21.84 2.72
C ILE A 114 -6.87 20.70 1.90
N TYR A 115 -6.28 19.53 1.89
CA TYR A 115 -6.79 18.38 1.12
C TYR A 115 -8.10 17.81 1.69
N GLU A 116 -8.40 18.03 2.97
CA GLU A 116 -9.74 17.73 3.51
C GLU A 116 -10.82 18.59 2.85
N ILE A 117 -10.54 19.86 2.54
CA ILE A 117 -11.48 20.69 1.76
C ILE A 117 -11.65 20.12 0.36
N SER A 118 -10.57 19.75 -0.31
CA SER A 118 -10.62 19.11 -1.64
C SER A 118 -11.49 17.85 -1.62
N ARG A 119 -11.29 16.99 -0.63
CA ARG A 119 -12.09 15.77 -0.45
C ARG A 119 -13.57 16.06 -0.22
N GLN A 120 -13.89 17.06 0.59
CA GLN A 120 -15.28 17.50 0.85
C GLN A 120 -15.96 18.11 -0.39
N MET A 121 -15.19 18.63 -1.34
CA MET A 121 -15.70 19.08 -2.63
C MET A 121 -15.91 17.96 -3.65
N GLY A 122 -15.57 16.71 -3.30
CA GLY A 122 -15.69 15.56 -4.20
C GLY A 122 -14.43 15.25 -5.02
N VAL A 123 -13.28 15.84 -4.68
CA VAL A 123 -11.99 15.45 -5.30
C VAL A 123 -11.42 14.28 -4.53
N SER A 124 -11.50 13.09 -5.12
CA SER A 124 -10.93 11.87 -4.54
C SER A 124 -9.41 11.97 -4.44
N PRO A 125 -8.76 11.41 -3.40
CA PRO A 125 -7.32 11.17 -3.41
C PRO A 125 -6.83 10.40 -4.65
N TRP A 126 -7.69 9.57 -5.22
CA TRP A 126 -7.42 8.69 -6.35
C TRP A 126 -7.74 9.29 -7.71
N TYR A 127 -8.07 10.59 -7.78
CA TYR A 127 -8.45 11.26 -9.03
C TYR A 127 -7.41 11.09 -10.14
N TRP A 128 -6.13 11.07 -9.77
CA TRP A 128 -5.04 10.89 -10.72
C TRP A 128 -4.62 9.40 -10.85
N TRP A 129 -4.47 8.68 -9.72
CA TRP A 129 -3.95 7.31 -9.72
C TRP A 129 -4.98 6.24 -10.11
N ALA A 130 -6.26 6.54 -10.08
CA ALA A 130 -7.32 5.64 -10.51
C ALA A 130 -8.37 6.33 -11.39
N ASP A 131 -8.00 7.45 -12.00
CA ASP A 131 -8.85 8.22 -12.93
C ASP A 131 -10.27 8.49 -12.41
N ALA A 132 -10.40 8.59 -11.06
CA ALA A 132 -11.68 8.87 -10.42
C ALA A 132 -12.26 10.21 -10.91
N PRO A 133 -13.48 10.23 -11.43
CA PRO A 133 -14.06 11.44 -12.00
C PRO A 133 -14.32 12.49 -10.93
N ILE A 134 -14.14 13.76 -11.29
CA ILE A 134 -14.47 14.90 -10.47
C ILE A 134 -15.77 15.51 -10.96
N ALA A 135 -16.84 15.44 -10.16
CA ALA A 135 -18.11 16.00 -10.50
C ALA A 135 -18.05 17.54 -10.60
N LYS A 136 -18.64 18.11 -11.63
CA LYS A 136 -18.73 19.56 -11.82
C LYS A 136 -19.96 20.12 -11.12
N HIS A 137 -19.79 21.25 -10.45
CA HIS A 137 -20.85 21.98 -9.76
C HIS A 137 -20.82 23.46 -10.18
N GLU A 138 -21.94 24.02 -10.53
CA GLU A 138 -22.03 25.45 -10.89
C GLU A 138 -21.67 26.37 -9.71
N GLU A 139 -21.98 25.93 -8.50
CA GLU A 139 -21.72 26.65 -7.27
C GLU A 139 -21.16 25.72 -6.17
N VAL A 140 -20.18 26.21 -5.43
CA VAL A 140 -19.56 25.51 -4.31
C VAL A 140 -19.62 26.40 -3.06
N PHE A 141 -20.25 25.90 -1.99
CA PHE A 141 -20.41 26.62 -0.74
C PHE A 141 -19.83 25.83 0.43
N ALA A 142 -19.14 26.51 1.32
CA ALA A 142 -18.81 25.99 2.63
C ALA A 142 -19.92 26.28 3.63
N LYS A 143 -20.51 25.25 4.23
CA LYS A 143 -21.41 25.45 5.38
C LYS A 143 -20.59 25.88 6.59
N PRO A 144 -21.16 26.73 7.49
CA PRO A 144 -20.49 27.02 8.76
C PRO A 144 -20.11 25.72 9.49
N CYS A 145 -18.85 25.61 9.87
CA CYS A 145 -18.32 24.39 10.48
C CYS A 145 -17.29 24.70 11.58
N SER A 146 -17.04 23.69 12.42
CA SER A 146 -15.93 23.65 13.36
C SER A 146 -15.48 22.20 13.49
N VAL A 147 -14.35 21.85 12.88
CA VAL A 147 -13.80 20.50 12.83
C VAL A 147 -12.40 20.51 13.42
N GLU A 148 -12.12 19.60 14.32
CA GLU A 148 -10.81 19.34 14.91
C GLU A 148 -10.40 17.90 14.53
N SER A 149 -9.28 17.73 13.82
CA SER A 149 -8.84 16.39 13.37
C SER A 149 -8.29 15.52 14.50
N GLY A 150 -7.74 16.15 15.53
CA GLY A 150 -6.83 15.47 16.45
C GLY A 150 -5.50 15.06 15.81
N GLU A 151 -4.65 14.43 16.60
CA GLU A 151 -3.37 13.84 16.12
C GLU A 151 -3.61 12.46 15.52
N PRO A 152 -2.89 12.07 14.47
CA PRO A 152 -2.94 10.70 13.97
C PRO A 152 -2.47 9.72 15.05
N LYS A 153 -3.08 8.54 15.07
CA LYS A 153 -2.78 7.50 16.06
C LYS A 153 -1.46 6.80 15.79
N VAL A 154 -1.09 6.64 14.53
CA VAL A 154 0.21 6.14 14.12
C VAL A 154 1.08 7.30 13.65
N LYS A 155 2.27 7.46 14.22
CA LYS A 155 3.11 8.64 14.00
C LYS A 155 3.62 8.75 12.58
N TYR A 156 4.27 7.70 12.04
CA TYR A 156 4.74 7.62 10.67
C TYR A 156 3.87 6.63 9.90
N ARG A 157 3.34 7.05 8.77
CA ARG A 157 2.37 6.30 7.96
C ARG A 157 2.76 6.44 6.50
N GLY A 158 2.93 5.32 5.83
CA GLY A 158 3.33 5.37 4.43
C GLY A 158 3.34 4.01 3.76
N PHE A 159 3.79 4.00 2.53
CA PHE A 159 3.98 2.77 1.78
C PHE A 159 5.40 2.66 1.21
N PHE A 160 5.76 1.46 0.84
CA PHE A 160 7.00 1.10 0.21
C PHE A 160 6.73 0.65 -1.23
N ILE A 161 7.29 1.37 -2.19
CA ILE A 161 7.33 0.94 -3.59
C ILE A 161 8.51 -0.02 -3.71
N ASN A 162 8.19 -1.30 -3.80
CA ASN A 162 9.16 -2.41 -3.81
C ASN A 162 8.74 -3.43 -4.86
N ASP A 163 9.71 -4.05 -5.52
CA ASP A 163 9.43 -5.01 -6.60
C ASP A 163 8.65 -4.41 -7.78
N GLU A 164 8.83 -3.14 -8.05
CA GLU A 164 8.12 -2.31 -9.03
C GLU A 164 8.42 -2.68 -10.50
N PHE A 165 9.31 -3.62 -10.71
CA PHE A 165 9.64 -4.15 -12.02
C PHE A 165 8.83 -5.44 -12.30
N PRO A 166 8.31 -5.67 -13.53
CA PRO A 166 8.45 -4.86 -14.74
C PRO A 166 7.48 -3.68 -14.84
N CYS A 167 6.39 -3.67 -14.08
CA CYS A 167 5.21 -2.85 -14.32
C CYS A 167 5.46 -1.36 -14.11
N MET A 168 5.49 -0.90 -12.87
CA MET A 168 5.59 0.54 -12.56
C MET A 168 6.89 1.17 -13.08
N THR A 169 8.00 0.43 -13.06
CA THR A 169 9.27 0.91 -13.64
C THR A 169 9.16 1.17 -15.13
N THR A 170 8.60 0.23 -15.90
CA THR A 170 8.48 0.39 -17.35
C THR A 170 7.46 1.48 -17.71
N TRP A 171 6.34 1.53 -17.00
CA TRP A 171 5.38 2.60 -17.11
C TRP A 171 6.02 3.98 -16.84
N ALA A 172 6.76 4.12 -15.75
CA ALA A 172 7.41 5.38 -15.37
C ALA A 172 8.46 5.80 -16.42
N ARG A 173 9.24 4.86 -16.93
CA ARG A 173 10.22 5.11 -18.01
C ARG A 173 9.55 5.59 -19.29
N ASN A 174 8.44 4.94 -19.66
CA ASN A 174 7.69 5.33 -20.87
C ASN A 174 7.05 6.72 -20.72
N LYS A 175 6.46 7.01 -19.57
CA LYS A 175 5.69 8.24 -19.34
C LYS A 175 6.53 9.45 -18.92
N PHE A 176 7.54 9.24 -18.09
CA PHE A 176 8.32 10.30 -17.43
C PHE A 176 9.82 10.21 -17.74
N GLY A 177 10.28 9.19 -18.44
CA GLY A 177 11.71 8.93 -18.67
C GLY A 177 12.40 8.17 -17.54
N GLY A 178 11.71 7.85 -16.46
CA GLY A 178 12.22 7.11 -15.30
C GLY A 178 11.38 7.33 -14.05
N MET A 179 11.76 6.69 -12.95
CA MET A 179 11.19 6.96 -11.62
C MET A 179 11.86 8.21 -11.03
N ASN A 180 11.55 9.35 -11.58
CA ASN A 180 12.14 10.66 -11.30
C ASN A 180 11.19 11.58 -10.54
N SER A 181 11.61 12.82 -10.28
CA SER A 181 10.86 13.82 -9.53
C SER A 181 9.49 14.13 -10.12
N GLN A 182 9.32 14.05 -11.45
CA GLN A 182 8.01 14.25 -12.09
C GLN A 182 7.03 13.14 -11.72
N MET A 183 7.47 11.89 -11.71
CA MET A 183 6.67 10.75 -11.28
C MET A 183 6.41 10.81 -9.77
N TYR A 184 7.46 11.04 -8.95
CA TYR A 184 7.33 11.10 -7.50
C TYR A 184 6.46 12.26 -7.02
N ALA A 185 6.33 13.37 -7.77
CA ALA A 185 5.38 14.43 -7.44
C ALA A 185 3.94 13.89 -7.28
N HIS A 186 3.52 12.99 -8.18
CA HIS A 186 2.21 12.34 -8.09
C HIS A 186 2.11 11.35 -6.93
N VAL A 187 3.21 10.69 -6.56
CA VAL A 187 3.27 9.81 -5.38
C VAL A 187 3.16 10.63 -4.08
N PHE A 188 3.91 11.72 -3.98
CA PHE A 188 3.90 12.58 -2.80
C PHE A 188 2.54 13.26 -2.60
N GLU A 189 1.90 13.70 -3.68
CA GLU A 189 0.55 14.25 -3.62
C GLU A 189 -0.46 13.21 -3.12
N LEU A 190 -0.42 11.97 -3.65
CA LEU A 190 -1.28 10.87 -3.20
C LEU A 190 -1.10 10.61 -1.70
N LEU A 191 0.14 10.47 -1.23
CA LEU A 191 0.43 10.26 0.19
C LEU A 191 -0.21 11.33 1.06
N LEU A 192 -0.04 12.61 0.70
CA LEU A 192 -0.58 13.73 1.47
C LEU A 192 -2.11 13.80 1.42
N ARG A 193 -2.72 13.49 0.29
CA ARG A 193 -4.19 13.39 0.18
C ARG A 193 -4.75 12.24 1.02
N LEU A 194 -4.00 11.16 1.21
CA LEU A 194 -4.31 10.04 2.09
C LEU A 194 -3.89 10.30 3.56
N LYS A 195 -3.41 11.50 3.90
CA LYS A 195 -2.89 11.85 5.22
C LYS A 195 -1.72 10.97 5.68
N ALA A 196 -0.96 10.43 4.74
CA ALA A 196 0.31 9.77 4.98
C ALA A 196 1.45 10.78 5.01
N ASN A 197 2.58 10.41 5.61
CA ASN A 197 3.72 11.31 5.80
C ASN A 197 5.08 10.68 5.48
N CYS A 198 5.12 9.39 5.14
CA CYS A 198 6.36 8.66 4.98
C CYS A 198 6.38 7.86 3.68
N LEU A 199 7.55 7.73 3.05
CA LEU A 199 7.75 6.90 1.87
C LEU A 199 9.05 6.13 1.98
N TRP A 200 9.00 4.83 1.64
CA TRP A 200 10.16 4.08 1.19
C TRP A 200 10.07 4.00 -0.34
N PRO A 201 10.99 4.65 -1.05
CA PRO A 201 10.92 4.73 -2.51
C PRO A 201 11.50 3.50 -3.18
N ALA A 202 11.30 3.39 -4.48
CA ALA A 202 11.96 2.40 -5.32
C ALA A 202 13.48 2.60 -5.30
N MET A 203 14.19 1.63 -4.76
CA MET A 203 15.66 1.63 -4.63
C MET A 203 16.24 0.25 -4.97
N TRP A 204 15.41 -0.64 -5.51
CA TRP A 204 15.78 -2.01 -5.79
C TRP A 204 16.43 -2.14 -7.17
N GLY A 205 17.40 -3.00 -7.24
CA GLY A 205 18.24 -3.15 -8.42
C GLY A 205 17.89 -4.33 -9.30
N SER A 206 18.75 -4.53 -10.28
CA SER A 206 18.62 -5.57 -11.29
C SER A 206 18.64 -6.96 -10.68
N PHE A 207 17.57 -7.69 -10.86
CA PHE A 207 17.61 -9.14 -10.73
C PHE A 207 18.31 -9.71 -11.98
N LYS A 208 19.48 -10.32 -11.82
CA LYS A 208 20.19 -11.02 -12.91
C LYS A 208 19.31 -12.08 -13.58
N GLU A 209 18.30 -12.56 -12.88
CA GLU A 209 17.37 -13.60 -13.31
C GLU A 209 16.19 -13.07 -14.10
N TYR A 210 15.90 -11.75 -14.02
CA TYR A 210 14.85 -11.11 -14.80
C TYR A 210 15.38 -10.80 -16.20
N LYS A 211 15.16 -11.67 -17.15
CA LYS A 211 15.22 -11.29 -18.57
C LYS A 211 13.96 -10.50 -18.86
N PRO A 212 14.07 -9.19 -19.13
CA PRO A 212 12.90 -8.35 -19.27
C PRO A 212 12.05 -8.75 -20.46
N LEU A 213 10.75 -8.70 -20.25
CA LEU A 213 9.74 -8.74 -21.32
C LEU A 213 9.85 -7.52 -22.25
N VAL A 214 10.51 -6.48 -21.81
CA VAL A 214 10.78 -5.23 -22.54
C VAL A 214 12.28 -5.02 -22.60
N PRO A 215 12.85 -4.47 -23.70
CA PRO A 215 14.28 -4.14 -23.80
C PRO A 215 14.62 -3.11 -22.74
N ILE A 216 15.07 -3.58 -21.59
CA ILE A 216 15.63 -2.71 -20.55
C ILE A 216 17.05 -2.38 -20.96
N LEU A 217 17.42 -1.14 -20.77
CA LEU A 217 18.80 -0.70 -20.98
C LEU A 217 19.70 -1.51 -20.06
N LYS A 218 20.64 -2.23 -20.64
CA LYS A 218 21.72 -2.87 -19.90
C LYS A 218 22.78 -1.82 -19.64
N ASP A 219 23.32 -1.82 -18.43
CA ASP A 219 24.53 -1.06 -18.15
C ASP A 219 25.74 -1.64 -18.91
N GLU A 220 26.89 -0.98 -18.82
CA GLU A 220 28.16 -1.43 -19.44
C GLU A 220 28.61 -2.83 -19.00
N ASN A 221 28.11 -3.35 -17.87
CA ASN A 221 28.38 -4.68 -17.33
C ASN A 221 27.31 -5.72 -17.74
N GLY A 222 26.30 -5.33 -18.53
CA GLY A 222 25.19 -6.16 -18.92
C GLY A 222 24.16 -6.41 -17.81
N LEU A 223 24.21 -5.65 -16.72
CA LEU A 223 23.21 -5.65 -15.66
C LEU A 223 22.05 -4.73 -16.02
N TYR A 224 20.86 -5.09 -15.63
CA TYR A 224 19.71 -4.23 -15.80
C TYR A 224 19.80 -3.04 -14.86
N GLU A 225 19.52 -1.82 -15.35
CA GLU A 225 19.41 -0.66 -14.50
C GLU A 225 18.19 -0.80 -13.58
N GLY A 226 18.46 -0.98 -12.28
CA GLY A 226 17.44 -0.84 -11.24
C GLY A 226 17.15 0.63 -10.96
N ASN A 227 16.19 0.88 -10.07
CA ASN A 227 15.84 2.20 -9.61
C ASN A 227 16.72 2.63 -8.43
N CYS A 228 17.02 3.91 -8.34
CA CYS A 228 17.89 4.46 -7.32
C CYS A 228 17.43 5.86 -6.95
N PHE A 229 16.46 5.98 -6.08
CA PHE A 229 15.76 7.23 -5.74
C PHE A 229 16.72 8.41 -5.51
N ASN A 230 17.80 8.17 -4.74
CA ASN A 230 18.73 9.23 -4.34
C ASN A 230 19.81 9.54 -5.40
N GLU A 231 19.92 8.74 -6.47
CA GLU A 231 20.97 8.89 -7.48
C GLU A 231 20.39 9.22 -8.87
N ASP A 232 19.28 8.56 -9.25
CA ASP A 232 18.71 8.70 -10.60
C ASP A 232 18.20 10.11 -10.88
N ASP A 233 17.73 10.82 -9.86
CA ASP A 233 17.34 12.23 -9.94
C ASP A 233 17.52 12.91 -8.57
N LEU A 234 18.46 13.84 -8.47
CA LEU A 234 18.73 14.57 -7.22
C LEU A 234 17.54 15.43 -6.75
N GLU A 235 16.63 15.78 -7.66
CA GLU A 235 15.41 16.52 -7.32
C GLU A 235 14.41 15.65 -6.51
N ASN A 236 14.49 14.32 -6.57
CA ASN A 236 13.62 13.42 -5.83
C ASN A 236 13.61 13.72 -4.32
N ALA A 237 14.79 13.78 -3.70
CA ALA A 237 14.92 14.01 -2.26
C ALA A 237 14.56 15.45 -1.88
N ARG A 238 14.96 16.43 -2.70
CA ARG A 238 14.62 17.85 -2.49
C ARG A 238 13.10 18.06 -2.56
N LEU A 239 12.47 17.46 -3.56
CA LEU A 239 11.02 17.56 -3.76
C LEU A 239 10.25 16.87 -2.63
N ALA A 240 10.71 15.71 -2.16
CA ALA A 240 10.11 15.02 -1.01
C ALA A 240 10.08 15.93 0.24
N ASP A 241 11.19 16.59 0.56
CA ASP A 241 11.29 17.53 1.66
C ASP A 241 10.37 18.75 1.47
N GLU A 242 10.31 19.30 0.25
CA GLU A 242 9.40 20.39 -0.10
C GLU A 242 7.93 20.01 0.10
N TYR A 243 7.54 18.78 -0.27
CA TYR A 243 6.19 18.25 -0.02
C TYR A 243 5.94 17.96 1.46
N GLY A 244 6.99 17.78 2.25
CA GLY A 244 6.92 17.39 3.66
C GLY A 244 6.83 15.88 3.87
N ILE A 245 7.35 15.10 2.92
CA ILE A 245 7.43 13.64 3.04
C ILE A 245 8.70 13.25 3.79
N VAL A 246 8.53 12.46 4.84
CA VAL A 246 9.63 11.82 5.58
C VAL A 246 10.16 10.66 4.75
N MET A 247 11.39 10.78 4.26
CA MET A 247 12.00 9.73 3.46
C MET A 247 12.69 8.69 4.32
N GLY A 248 12.35 7.43 4.11
CA GLY A 248 13.04 6.28 4.67
C GLY A 248 13.56 5.34 3.61
N THR A 249 14.15 4.25 4.03
CA THR A 249 14.62 3.17 3.16
C THR A 249 14.33 1.81 3.81
N SER A 250 14.29 0.76 3.01
CA SER A 250 13.94 -0.57 3.50
C SER A 250 15.06 -1.19 4.37
N HIS A 251 14.75 -2.34 4.94
CA HIS A 251 15.65 -3.07 5.86
C HIS A 251 16.97 -3.54 5.21
N HIS A 252 16.99 -3.71 3.90
CA HIS A 252 18.22 -4.08 3.17
C HIS A 252 18.95 -2.88 2.56
N GLU A 253 18.48 -1.67 2.82
CA GLU A 253 19.00 -0.42 2.27
C GLU A 253 19.32 0.60 3.38
N PRO A 254 20.21 0.27 4.31
CA PRO A 254 20.48 1.11 5.48
C PRO A 254 21.16 2.42 5.12
N MET A 255 21.04 3.39 6.01
CA MET A 255 21.75 4.66 5.95
C MET A 255 21.43 5.51 4.72
N GLN A 256 20.17 5.44 4.24
CA GLN A 256 19.66 6.19 3.08
C GLN A 256 20.40 5.85 1.77
N ARG A 257 20.89 4.61 1.64
CA ARG A 257 21.60 4.13 0.45
C ARG A 257 20.93 2.89 -0.14
N SER A 258 20.94 2.82 -1.45
CA SER A 258 20.44 1.67 -2.22
C SER A 258 21.55 0.64 -2.44
N GLN A 259 21.20 -0.64 -2.42
CA GLN A 259 22.11 -1.68 -2.90
C GLN A 259 22.45 -1.50 -4.38
N GLN A 260 21.54 -0.93 -5.16
CA GLN A 260 21.83 -0.60 -6.56
C GLN A 260 22.96 0.40 -6.71
N GLU A 261 23.03 1.43 -5.86
CA GLU A 261 24.18 2.34 -5.83
C GLU A 261 25.48 1.60 -5.53
N TRP A 262 25.44 0.66 -4.58
CA TRP A 262 26.62 -0.15 -4.30
C TRP A 262 27.05 -0.97 -5.52
N ILE A 263 26.11 -1.64 -6.20
CA ILE A 263 26.39 -2.45 -7.38
C ILE A 263 26.99 -1.58 -8.50
N ARG A 264 26.44 -0.39 -8.76
CA ARG A 264 26.92 0.55 -9.76
C ARG A 264 28.35 1.03 -9.48
N HIS A 265 28.67 1.27 -8.20
CA HIS A 265 29.89 1.96 -7.80
C HIS A 265 30.86 1.11 -6.95
N LYS A 266 30.63 -0.18 -6.78
CA LYS A 266 31.42 -1.06 -5.89
C LYS A 266 32.93 -1.03 -6.14
N LYS A 267 33.36 -0.77 -7.38
CA LYS A 267 34.78 -0.60 -7.74
C LYS A 267 35.45 0.58 -7.01
N ASN A 268 34.67 1.54 -6.54
CA ASN A 268 35.13 2.73 -5.80
C ASN A 268 35.19 2.48 -4.27
N TYR A 269 34.72 1.32 -3.80
CA TYR A 269 34.54 1.00 -2.39
C TYR A 269 35.40 -0.20 -1.97
N GLY A 270 36.68 0.03 -1.74
CA GLY A 270 37.61 -0.96 -1.22
C GLY A 270 37.79 -2.17 -2.12
N ASN A 271 37.51 -3.38 -1.62
CA ASN A 271 37.52 -4.61 -2.43
C ASN A 271 36.21 -4.86 -3.20
N GLY A 272 35.23 -3.98 -3.07
CA GLY A 272 33.92 -4.08 -3.73
C GLY A 272 32.93 -5.06 -3.08
N GLU A 273 33.31 -5.76 -2.02
CA GLU A 273 32.44 -6.71 -1.35
C GLU A 273 31.48 -6.01 -0.37
N TRP A 274 30.21 -6.39 -0.39
CA TRP A 274 29.23 -6.00 0.61
C TRP A 274 29.36 -6.90 1.86
N ASN A 275 30.53 -6.80 2.51
CA ASN A 275 30.89 -7.64 3.65
C ASN A 275 31.61 -6.81 4.72
N TRP A 276 30.96 -6.65 5.88
CA TRP A 276 31.54 -5.85 6.97
C TRP A 276 32.85 -6.38 7.51
N LEU A 277 33.04 -7.71 7.51
CA LEU A 277 34.27 -8.33 8.04
C LEU A 277 35.50 -8.03 7.16
N THR A 278 35.31 -7.89 5.86
CA THR A 278 36.41 -7.73 4.88
C THR A 278 36.50 -6.31 4.30
N ASN A 279 35.40 -5.50 4.35
CA ASN A 279 35.33 -4.20 3.68
C ASN A 279 34.75 -3.06 4.53
N LYS A 280 34.86 -3.17 5.86
CA LYS A 280 34.26 -2.25 6.84
C LYS A 280 34.46 -0.77 6.53
N ASN A 281 35.70 -0.35 6.19
CA ASN A 281 36.01 1.07 6.02
C ASN A 281 35.34 1.66 4.78
N ALA A 282 35.22 0.90 3.71
CA ALA A 282 34.53 1.32 2.50
C ALA A 282 33.01 1.40 2.71
N ILE A 283 32.42 0.42 3.40
CA ILE A 283 31.00 0.43 3.78
C ILE A 283 30.70 1.64 4.70
N LYS A 284 31.56 1.94 5.68
CA LYS A 284 31.41 3.15 6.51
C LYS A 284 31.44 4.44 5.69
N ARG A 285 32.32 4.53 4.68
CA ARG A 285 32.34 5.68 3.77
C ARG A 285 31.04 5.78 2.99
N PHE A 286 30.57 4.68 2.44
CA PHE A 286 29.29 4.60 1.72
C PHE A 286 28.11 5.07 2.58
N PHE A 287 28.01 4.60 3.81
CA PHE A 287 26.99 5.03 4.78
C PHE A 287 27.09 6.53 5.11
N ARG A 288 28.31 7.03 5.29
CA ARG A 288 28.56 8.46 5.59
C ARG A 288 28.08 9.36 4.45
N GLU A 289 28.33 8.97 3.22
CA GLU A 289 27.86 9.69 2.04
C GLU A 289 26.33 9.71 1.98
N GLY A 290 25.62 8.60 2.25
CA GLY A 290 24.15 8.56 2.27
C GLY A 290 23.53 9.51 3.28
N ILE A 291 24.03 9.52 4.51
CA ILE A 291 23.57 10.49 5.52
C ILE A 291 23.94 11.92 5.12
N GLY A 292 25.12 12.12 4.50
CA GLY A 292 25.57 13.42 4.01
C GLY A 292 24.63 14.00 2.94
N ASN A 293 24.21 13.18 1.99
CA ASN A 293 23.31 13.60 0.90
C ASN A 293 21.91 13.97 1.41
N SER A 294 21.47 13.36 2.52
CA SER A 294 20.15 13.59 3.09
C SER A 294 20.16 14.46 4.38
N LYS A 295 21.31 15.05 4.79
CA LYS A 295 21.48 15.66 6.12
C LYS A 295 20.45 16.76 6.43
N ASP A 296 20.04 17.54 5.44
CA ASP A 296 19.18 18.71 5.60
C ASP A 296 17.68 18.38 5.38
N TYR A 297 17.34 17.14 4.99
CA TYR A 297 15.98 16.72 4.68
C TYR A 297 15.34 15.93 5.83
N ASP A 298 14.00 15.99 5.92
CA ASP A 298 13.24 15.18 6.89
C ASP A 298 13.33 13.69 6.54
N LYS A 299 13.73 12.87 7.51
CA LYS A 299 14.05 11.47 7.27
C LYS A 299 13.81 10.56 8.47
N LEU A 300 13.61 9.29 8.17
CA LEU A 300 13.62 8.18 9.11
C LEU A 300 14.72 7.20 8.68
N VAL A 301 15.84 7.17 9.40
CA VAL A 301 17.02 6.41 8.99
C VAL A 301 16.89 4.94 9.37
N THR A 302 16.93 4.07 8.37
CA THR A 302 17.06 2.63 8.58
C THR A 302 18.48 2.29 9.00
N ILE A 303 18.63 1.56 10.11
CA ILE A 303 19.89 1.04 10.62
C ILE A 303 19.93 -0.49 10.59
N GLY A 304 21.08 -1.07 10.86
CA GLY A 304 21.34 -2.49 10.66
C GLY A 304 22.01 -2.75 9.32
N MET A 305 22.16 -4.00 8.97
CA MET A 305 22.74 -4.41 7.70
C MET A 305 22.28 -5.84 7.40
N ARG A 306 21.88 -6.08 6.16
CA ARG A 306 21.68 -7.42 5.61
C ARG A 306 22.76 -7.76 4.60
N GLY A 307 22.81 -8.99 4.16
CA GLY A 307 23.69 -9.42 3.07
C GLY A 307 23.22 -8.88 1.71
N ASP A 308 24.01 -9.14 0.71
CA ASP A 308 23.71 -8.78 -0.67
C ASP A 308 22.42 -9.49 -1.14
N GLU A 309 21.63 -8.84 -2.00
CA GLU A 309 20.36 -9.36 -2.51
C GLU A 309 19.35 -9.77 -1.39
N ASP A 310 19.26 -8.97 -0.34
CA ASP A 310 18.40 -9.21 0.83
C ASP A 310 18.61 -10.58 1.52
N ARG A 311 19.77 -11.17 1.38
CA ARG A 311 20.16 -12.41 2.06
C ARG A 311 20.58 -12.14 3.50
N PRO A 312 20.64 -13.16 4.35
CA PRO A 312 21.27 -13.03 5.67
C PRO A 312 22.68 -12.47 5.56
N MET A 313 23.05 -11.62 6.54
CA MET A 313 24.41 -11.08 6.65
C MET A 313 25.43 -12.22 6.73
N THR A 314 26.65 -11.97 6.25
CA THR A 314 27.76 -12.93 6.34
C THR A 314 27.92 -13.47 7.76
N ASP A 315 27.94 -14.80 7.92
CA ASP A 315 28.09 -15.46 9.21
C ASP A 315 29.46 -15.18 9.81
N ALA A 316 29.49 -14.70 11.04
CA ALA A 316 30.70 -14.45 11.81
C ALA A 316 31.19 -15.69 12.60
N GLY A 317 30.62 -16.86 12.32
CA GLY A 317 31.06 -18.15 12.85
C GLY A 317 30.29 -18.65 14.09
N SER A 318 29.51 -17.80 14.74
CA SER A 318 28.59 -18.22 15.80
C SER A 318 27.47 -17.17 15.95
N ARG A 319 26.36 -17.56 16.58
CA ARG A 319 25.26 -16.68 16.91
C ARG A 319 25.71 -15.46 17.73
N GLU A 320 26.50 -15.68 18.77
CA GLU A 320 27.03 -14.62 19.63
C GLU A 320 28.00 -13.68 18.88
N ALA A 321 28.72 -14.21 17.89
CA ALA A 321 29.58 -13.41 17.03
C ALA A 321 28.74 -12.57 16.08
N ASN A 322 27.64 -13.12 15.53
CA ASN A 322 26.68 -12.40 14.70
C ASN A 322 26.00 -11.26 15.47
N PHE A 323 25.61 -11.49 16.73
CA PHE A 323 25.05 -10.43 17.58
C PHE A 323 26.06 -9.30 17.81
N ARG A 324 27.31 -9.63 18.23
CA ARG A 324 28.36 -8.62 18.40
C ARG A 324 28.68 -7.86 17.13
N LEU A 325 28.65 -8.55 16.00
CA LEU A 325 28.87 -7.92 14.68
C LEU A 325 27.74 -6.91 14.36
N MET A 326 26.48 -7.30 14.55
CA MET A 326 25.34 -6.42 14.33
C MET A 326 25.34 -5.23 15.29
N GLU A 327 25.59 -5.43 16.56
CA GLU A 327 25.72 -4.35 17.56
C GLU A 327 26.86 -3.38 17.20
N GLN A 328 28.00 -3.90 16.69
CA GLN A 328 29.09 -3.09 16.20
C GLN A 328 28.69 -2.26 14.99
N ILE A 329 28.01 -2.85 14.01
CA ILE A 329 27.53 -2.15 12.80
C ILE A 329 26.61 -1.01 13.22
N ILE A 330 25.61 -1.27 14.05
CA ILE A 330 24.66 -0.27 14.54
C ILE A 330 25.39 0.84 15.31
N SER A 331 26.33 0.50 16.17
CA SER A 331 27.12 1.51 16.89
C SER A 331 27.87 2.43 15.94
N GLU A 332 28.50 1.89 14.89
CA GLU A 332 29.22 2.69 13.88
C GLU A 332 28.28 3.53 13.01
N GLN A 333 27.11 2.98 12.63
CA GLN A 333 26.08 3.74 11.91
C GLN A 333 25.60 4.94 12.73
N ARG A 334 25.31 4.74 14.02
CA ARG A 334 24.88 5.81 14.91
C ARG A 334 25.97 6.89 15.13
N LYS A 335 27.26 6.51 15.18
CA LYS A 335 28.36 7.46 15.19
C LYS A 335 28.39 8.28 13.89
N ILE A 336 28.21 7.64 12.73
CA ILE A 336 28.14 8.32 11.44
C ILE A 336 26.98 9.32 11.41
N ILE A 337 25.79 8.93 11.90
CA ILE A 337 24.63 9.82 11.99
C ILE A 337 24.98 11.05 12.83
N ALA A 338 25.52 10.85 14.03
CA ALA A 338 25.89 11.95 14.93
C ALA A 338 26.95 12.88 14.31
N ASP A 339 28.01 12.29 13.74
CA ASP A 339 29.10 13.06 13.12
C ASP A 339 28.64 13.93 11.96
N VAL A 340 27.78 13.38 11.07
CA VAL A 340 27.33 14.07 9.85
C VAL A 340 26.28 15.11 10.17
N THR A 341 25.31 14.78 11.00
CA THR A 341 24.23 15.70 11.38
C THR A 341 24.66 16.74 12.42
N ARG A 342 25.80 16.50 13.09
CA ARG A 342 26.30 17.32 14.22
C ARG A 342 25.31 17.42 15.37
N LYS A 343 24.56 16.36 15.60
CA LYS A 343 23.56 16.21 16.66
C LYS A 343 23.70 14.81 17.30
N PRO A 344 23.28 14.62 18.55
CA PRO A 344 23.16 13.29 19.10
C PRO A 344 22.36 12.36 18.18
N ALA A 345 22.81 11.12 18.00
CA ALA A 345 22.12 10.18 17.09
C ALA A 345 20.63 10.00 17.44
N ALA A 346 20.27 10.10 18.71
CA ALA A 346 18.90 10.01 19.19
C ALA A 346 17.97 11.15 18.71
N GLU A 347 18.52 12.28 18.25
CA GLU A 347 17.73 13.36 17.67
C GLU A 347 17.37 13.15 16.20
N THR A 348 18.00 12.18 15.54
CA THR A 348 17.62 11.73 14.18
C THR A 348 16.78 10.47 14.34
N PRO A 349 15.51 10.47 13.90
CA PRO A 349 14.66 9.28 13.98
C PRO A 349 15.28 8.09 13.25
N GLN A 350 15.30 6.95 13.91
CA GLN A 350 15.89 5.72 13.39
C GLN A 350 14.92 4.55 13.53
N VAL A 351 14.98 3.63 12.57
CA VAL A 351 14.20 2.39 12.57
C VAL A 351 15.12 1.20 12.32
N TRP A 352 14.85 0.11 13.00
CA TRP A 352 15.45 -1.18 12.73
C TRP A 352 14.36 -2.21 12.50
N THR A 353 14.31 -2.71 11.27
CA THR A 353 13.31 -3.69 10.83
C THR A 353 13.79 -5.10 11.16
N LEU A 354 12.99 -5.82 11.94
CA LEU A 354 13.27 -7.20 12.34
C LEU A 354 12.71 -8.18 11.30
N TYR A 355 13.31 -8.18 10.12
CA TYR A 355 12.88 -9.03 9.01
C TYR A 355 13.69 -10.33 8.98
N SER A 356 13.02 -11.47 8.68
CA SER A 356 13.64 -12.78 8.51
C SER A 356 14.49 -13.18 9.75
N GLU A 357 15.77 -13.55 9.60
CA GLU A 357 16.66 -14.00 10.66
C GLU A 357 16.89 -12.95 11.76
N VAL A 358 16.72 -11.67 11.46
CA VAL A 358 16.91 -10.59 12.45
C VAL A 358 15.85 -10.65 13.56
N LEU A 359 14.62 -11.10 13.23
CA LEU A 359 13.58 -11.35 14.24
C LEU A 359 14.00 -12.48 15.20
N ASP A 360 14.56 -13.55 14.66
CA ASP A 360 15.07 -14.67 15.47
C ASP A 360 16.22 -14.22 16.41
N TYR A 361 17.10 -13.34 15.93
CA TYR A 361 18.17 -12.75 16.75
C TYR A 361 17.59 -11.88 17.87
N TYR A 362 16.58 -11.08 17.58
CA TYR A 362 15.90 -10.25 18.58
C TYR A 362 15.22 -11.10 19.65
N ASP A 363 14.51 -12.15 19.28
CA ASP A 363 13.87 -13.09 20.22
C ASP A 363 14.90 -13.83 21.10
N GLN A 364 16.13 -14.00 20.60
CA GLN A 364 17.24 -14.62 21.34
C GLN A 364 18.08 -13.61 22.14
N GLY A 365 17.66 -12.35 22.22
CA GLY A 365 18.23 -11.35 23.12
C GLY A 365 19.18 -10.32 22.49
N LEU A 366 19.23 -10.21 21.15
CA LEU A 366 19.92 -9.11 20.48
C LEU A 366 19.32 -7.77 20.93
N LYS A 367 20.16 -6.84 21.34
CA LYS A 367 19.72 -5.57 21.90
C LYS A 367 19.56 -4.49 20.84
N VAL A 368 18.43 -3.78 20.89
CA VAL A 368 18.17 -2.58 20.10
C VAL A 368 18.39 -1.35 20.99
N PRO A 369 19.05 -0.27 20.51
CA PRO A 369 19.16 0.97 21.27
C PRO A 369 17.80 1.53 21.67
N ASP A 370 17.67 2.00 22.91
CA ASP A 370 16.40 2.39 23.54
C ASP A 370 15.58 3.47 22.77
N ASP A 371 16.24 4.27 21.94
CA ASP A 371 15.65 5.37 21.18
C ASP A 371 15.30 5.02 19.71
N VAL A 372 15.60 3.79 19.28
CA VAL A 372 15.34 3.31 17.92
C VAL A 372 13.97 2.66 17.84
N ILE A 373 13.21 2.92 16.80
CA ILE A 373 11.94 2.23 16.54
C ILE A 373 12.23 0.79 16.13
N VAL A 374 11.64 -0.17 16.84
CA VAL A 374 11.68 -1.59 16.48
C VAL A 374 10.53 -1.89 15.54
N MET A 375 10.83 -2.23 14.30
CA MET A 375 9.82 -2.52 13.30
C MET A 375 9.62 -4.03 13.15
N LEU A 376 8.44 -4.50 13.50
CA LEU A 376 7.99 -5.88 13.35
C LEU A 376 7.42 -6.07 11.93
N CYS A 377 7.38 -7.32 11.49
CA CYS A 377 6.90 -7.69 10.16
C CYS A 377 5.75 -8.69 10.25
N ASP A 378 4.90 -8.72 9.21
CA ASP A 378 4.00 -9.84 8.95
C ASP A 378 4.76 -11.04 8.34
N ASP A 379 4.01 -12.02 7.84
CA ASP A 379 4.56 -13.19 7.15
C ASP A 379 4.71 -12.99 5.62
N ASN A 380 4.71 -11.75 5.15
CA ASN A 380 4.68 -11.31 3.75
C ASN A 380 3.31 -11.48 3.04
N PHE A 381 2.29 -11.93 3.77
CA PHE A 381 0.95 -12.21 3.22
C PHE A 381 -0.18 -11.62 4.08
N GLY A 382 0.15 -10.66 4.93
CA GLY A 382 -0.83 -9.94 5.75
C GLY A 382 -1.08 -10.54 7.13
N HIS A 383 -0.38 -11.62 7.56
CA HIS A 383 -0.57 -12.21 8.88
C HIS A 383 0.55 -11.76 9.83
N VAL A 384 0.18 -11.03 10.87
CA VAL A 384 1.12 -10.53 11.88
C VAL A 384 1.59 -11.67 12.77
N ARG A 385 2.89 -11.95 12.78
CA ARG A 385 3.49 -13.08 13.48
C ARG A 385 3.94 -12.76 14.90
N ARG A 386 4.30 -11.52 15.16
CA ARG A 386 4.91 -11.10 16.42
C ARG A 386 4.33 -9.76 16.84
N LEU A 387 3.88 -9.68 18.10
CA LEU A 387 3.43 -8.45 18.73
C LEU A 387 4.14 -8.26 20.07
N PRO A 388 4.40 -7.01 20.50
CA PRO A 388 5.03 -6.74 21.79
C PRO A 388 4.06 -7.01 22.93
N ASP A 389 4.62 -7.45 24.06
CA ASP A 389 3.87 -7.53 25.31
C ASP A 389 3.96 -6.19 26.05
N ARG A 390 2.85 -5.45 26.10
CA ARG A 390 2.79 -4.14 26.78
C ARG A 390 3.10 -4.21 28.28
N LYS A 391 3.00 -5.39 28.89
CA LYS A 391 3.24 -5.61 30.33
C LYS A 391 4.68 -5.98 30.66
N LYS A 392 5.46 -6.39 29.66
CA LYS A 392 6.84 -6.89 29.84
C LYS A 392 7.78 -6.16 28.89
N ASN A 393 8.75 -5.42 29.48
CA ASN A 393 9.89 -4.85 28.74
C ASN A 393 9.51 -4.14 27.43
N PHE A 394 8.45 -3.29 27.47
CA PHE A 394 8.05 -2.51 26.31
C PHE A 394 9.19 -1.58 25.88
N HIS A 395 9.62 -1.69 24.63
CA HIS A 395 10.77 -0.95 24.11
C HIS A 395 10.50 0.56 24.09
N LYS A 396 11.42 1.38 24.61
CA LYS A 396 11.24 2.82 24.80
C LYS A 396 11.09 3.59 23.47
N GLY A 397 11.85 3.18 22.42
CA GLY A 397 11.73 3.74 21.07
C GLY A 397 10.39 3.46 20.41
N GLY A 398 9.61 2.53 20.99
CA GLY A 398 8.33 2.09 20.46
C GLY A 398 8.46 1.12 19.30
N TYR A 399 7.32 0.76 18.75
CA TYR A 399 7.23 -0.26 17.71
C TYR A 399 6.58 0.23 16.43
N GLY A 400 7.03 -0.32 15.30
CA GLY A 400 6.45 -0.20 13.98
C GLY A 400 5.99 -1.54 13.42
N MET A 401 5.22 -1.49 12.33
CA MET A 401 4.74 -2.65 11.57
C MET A 401 5.06 -2.46 10.09
N TYR A 402 5.71 -3.45 9.51
CA TYR A 402 5.92 -3.61 8.08
C TYR A 402 4.92 -4.67 7.58
N TYR A 403 3.95 -4.24 6.78
CA TYR A 403 2.80 -5.04 6.34
C TYR A 403 2.79 -5.16 4.83
N HIS A 404 2.42 -6.32 4.27
CA HIS A 404 2.47 -6.58 2.84
C HIS A 404 1.07 -6.71 2.21
N VAL A 405 0.90 -6.09 1.04
CA VAL A 405 -0.20 -6.35 0.10
C VAL A 405 0.31 -6.81 -1.26
N GLY A 406 1.59 -6.56 -1.56
CA GLY A 406 2.34 -7.11 -2.68
C GLY A 406 3.66 -7.71 -2.19
N TYR A 407 4.10 -8.81 -2.80
CA TYR A 407 5.33 -9.50 -2.41
C TYR A 407 5.93 -10.30 -3.57
N TYR A 408 7.24 -10.21 -3.74
CA TYR A 408 7.99 -11.06 -4.65
C TYR A 408 9.13 -11.76 -3.92
N GLY A 409 9.00 -13.07 -3.76
CA GLY A 409 10.00 -13.86 -3.03
C GLY A 409 9.47 -15.25 -2.66
N ALA A 410 10.36 -16.05 -2.04
CA ALA A 410 10.00 -17.35 -1.50
C ALA A 410 9.10 -17.22 -0.25
N PRO A 411 8.18 -18.15 0.00
CA PRO A 411 7.91 -19.38 -0.77
C PRO A 411 6.99 -19.14 -1.98
N ARG A 412 6.40 -17.98 -2.15
CA ARG A 412 5.43 -17.66 -3.20
C ARG A 412 5.35 -16.16 -3.45
N ALA A 413 5.18 -15.76 -4.71
CA ALA A 413 4.97 -14.38 -5.11
C ALA A 413 3.47 -13.98 -5.07
N SER A 414 3.21 -12.69 -4.98
CA SER A 414 1.89 -12.05 -5.09
C SER A 414 2.08 -10.64 -5.63
N LYS A 415 2.05 -10.48 -6.97
CA LYS A 415 2.43 -9.24 -7.65
C LYS A 415 1.42 -8.71 -8.66
N TRP A 416 0.65 -9.59 -9.30
CA TRP A 416 -0.15 -9.20 -10.46
C TRP A 416 -1.42 -8.44 -10.08
N LEU A 417 -2.24 -9.01 -9.18
CA LEU A 417 -3.49 -8.43 -8.71
C LEU A 417 -3.50 -8.35 -7.20
N THR A 418 -4.29 -7.42 -6.66
CA THR A 418 -4.49 -7.35 -5.21
C THR A 418 -5.18 -8.60 -4.69
N MET A 419 -4.61 -9.20 -3.65
CA MET A 419 -5.17 -10.35 -2.94
C MET A 419 -5.67 -9.96 -1.55
N SER A 420 -5.65 -8.65 -1.25
CA SER A 420 -5.94 -8.14 0.08
C SER A 420 -7.44 -8.10 0.37
N HIS A 421 -7.79 -8.55 1.56
CA HIS A 421 -9.14 -8.48 2.10
C HIS A 421 -9.16 -7.53 3.29
N ILE A 422 -9.93 -6.45 3.21
CA ILE A 422 -9.90 -5.40 4.25
C ILE A 422 -10.38 -5.88 5.63
N ALA A 423 -11.18 -6.94 5.71
CA ALA A 423 -11.58 -7.50 6.99
C ALA A 423 -10.40 -8.20 7.69
N GLU A 424 -9.56 -8.90 6.94
CA GLU A 424 -8.32 -9.49 7.43
C GLU A 424 -7.32 -8.39 7.82
N MET A 425 -7.12 -7.39 6.93
CA MET A 425 -6.26 -6.25 7.23
C MET A 425 -6.70 -5.54 8.51
N TRP A 426 -8.01 -5.30 8.69
CA TRP A 426 -8.56 -4.70 9.90
C TRP A 426 -8.23 -5.53 11.13
N GLU A 427 -8.47 -6.83 11.09
CA GLU A 427 -8.22 -7.75 12.22
C GLU A 427 -6.75 -7.70 12.65
N GLN A 428 -5.83 -7.85 11.70
CA GLN A 428 -4.40 -7.87 11.96
C GLN A 428 -3.87 -6.49 12.42
N LEU A 429 -4.30 -5.41 11.79
CA LEU A 429 -3.86 -4.05 12.13
C LEU A 429 -4.48 -3.55 13.44
N GLN A 430 -5.72 -3.96 13.75
CA GLN A 430 -6.35 -3.63 15.02
C GLN A 430 -5.64 -4.32 16.18
N ALA A 431 -5.29 -5.61 16.04
CA ALA A 431 -4.47 -6.32 17.00
C ALA A 431 -3.10 -5.64 17.18
N THR A 432 -2.46 -5.27 16.07
CA THR A 432 -1.18 -4.56 16.06
C THR A 432 -1.25 -3.26 16.86
N TYR A 433 -2.24 -2.42 16.59
CA TYR A 433 -2.44 -1.16 17.32
C TYR A 433 -2.72 -1.37 18.81
N GLN A 434 -3.60 -2.32 19.15
CA GLN A 434 -3.94 -2.63 20.54
C GLN A 434 -2.74 -3.11 21.36
N HIS A 435 -1.73 -3.71 20.74
CA HIS A 435 -0.47 -4.08 21.38
C HIS A 435 0.55 -2.94 21.45
N GLY A 436 0.20 -1.71 21.00
CA GLY A 436 1.04 -0.51 21.15
C GLY A 436 2.05 -0.32 20.04
N VAL A 437 1.80 -0.88 18.87
CA VAL A 437 2.61 -0.66 17.67
C VAL A 437 2.04 0.57 16.94
N ASP A 438 2.52 1.76 17.31
CA ASP A 438 1.96 3.06 16.90
C ASP A 438 3.00 4.06 16.37
N LYS A 439 4.27 3.64 16.22
CA LYS A 439 5.32 4.57 15.80
C LYS A 439 5.47 4.67 14.28
N LEU A 440 5.34 3.56 13.60
CA LEU A 440 5.50 3.50 12.14
C LEU A 440 4.65 2.36 11.57
N TRP A 441 3.79 2.67 10.62
CA TRP A 441 3.14 1.66 9.79
C TRP A 441 3.57 1.87 8.33
N MET A 442 4.21 0.86 7.76
CA MET A 442 4.73 0.86 6.39
C MET A 442 4.08 -0.29 5.61
N LEU A 443 3.39 0.06 4.54
CA LEU A 443 2.72 -0.89 3.66
C LEU A 443 3.62 -1.21 2.46
N ASN A 444 4.08 -2.44 2.32
CA ASN A 444 4.69 -2.88 1.07
C ASN A 444 3.61 -3.08 0.01
N VAL A 445 3.66 -2.27 -1.03
CA VAL A 445 2.68 -2.32 -2.11
C VAL A 445 3.21 -2.99 -3.38
N GLY A 446 4.53 -3.23 -3.46
CA GLY A 446 5.13 -3.58 -4.75
C GLY A 446 4.97 -2.41 -5.70
N ASP A 447 3.88 -2.41 -6.44
CA ASP A 447 3.39 -1.29 -7.23
C ASP A 447 2.18 -0.61 -6.56
N ILE A 448 1.90 0.66 -6.86
CA ILE A 448 0.71 1.33 -6.35
C ILE A 448 -0.56 0.70 -6.92
N LYS A 449 -0.53 0.33 -8.20
CA LYS A 449 -1.64 -0.36 -8.87
C LYS A 449 -1.35 -1.87 -8.94
N PRO A 450 -2.35 -2.71 -8.67
CA PRO A 450 -3.77 -2.41 -8.43
C PRO A 450 -4.16 -2.46 -6.94
N HIS A 451 -3.38 -1.83 -6.05
CA HIS A 451 -3.59 -1.92 -4.59
C HIS A 451 -4.34 -0.72 -3.99
N GLU A 452 -4.99 0.11 -4.81
CA GLU A 452 -5.57 1.39 -4.40
C GLU A 452 -6.52 1.27 -3.22
N PHE A 453 -7.44 0.32 -3.24
CA PHE A 453 -8.42 0.13 -2.16
C PHE A 453 -7.73 -0.34 -0.85
N ALA A 454 -6.74 -1.21 -0.95
CA ALA A 454 -5.97 -1.68 0.21
C ALA A 454 -5.10 -0.55 0.80
N ILE A 455 -4.47 0.27 -0.06
CA ILE A 455 -3.68 1.45 0.36
C ILE A 455 -4.58 2.46 1.08
N ASP A 456 -5.73 2.78 0.49
CA ASP A 456 -6.69 3.72 1.08
C ASP A 456 -7.13 3.25 2.47
N PHE A 457 -7.52 1.98 2.60
CA PHE A 457 -7.91 1.40 3.87
C PHE A 457 -6.78 1.43 4.91
N PHE A 458 -5.58 1.02 4.52
CA PHE A 458 -4.42 1.00 5.41
C PHE A 458 -4.10 2.40 5.96
N MET A 459 -4.12 3.43 5.11
CA MET A 459 -3.83 4.80 5.54
C MET A 459 -4.90 5.39 6.45
N ASN A 460 -6.19 5.09 6.18
CA ASN A 460 -7.27 5.49 7.06
C ASN A 460 -7.22 4.76 8.42
N MET A 461 -6.89 3.46 8.42
CA MET A 461 -6.61 2.71 9.66
C MET A 461 -5.43 3.33 10.43
N ALA A 462 -4.32 3.65 9.77
CA ALA A 462 -3.16 4.25 10.42
C ALA A 462 -3.45 5.66 10.97
N TRP A 463 -4.34 6.40 10.32
CA TRP A 463 -4.80 7.70 10.85
C TRP A 463 -5.58 7.53 12.15
N ASN A 464 -6.57 6.66 12.17
CA ASN A 464 -7.40 6.41 13.36
C ASN A 464 -7.95 4.99 13.41
N PRO A 465 -7.23 4.01 13.97
CA PRO A 465 -7.72 2.63 14.11
C PRO A 465 -9.00 2.52 14.93
N ASP A 466 -9.20 3.44 15.89
CA ASP A 466 -10.38 3.44 16.78
C ASP A 466 -11.70 3.75 16.03
N ALA A 467 -11.61 4.25 14.78
CA ALA A 467 -12.78 4.51 13.94
C ALA A 467 -13.36 3.25 13.28
N PHE A 468 -12.67 2.12 13.37
CA PHE A 468 -13.01 0.90 12.65
C PHE A 468 -13.36 -0.25 13.59
N ASP A 469 -14.42 -0.96 13.23
CA ASP A 469 -14.79 -2.23 13.82
C ASP A 469 -15.39 -3.18 12.76
N ALA A 470 -15.64 -4.44 13.14
CA ALA A 470 -16.16 -5.45 12.22
C ALA A 470 -17.50 -5.07 11.57
N SER A 471 -18.27 -4.16 12.19
CA SER A 471 -19.63 -3.81 11.73
C SER A 471 -19.64 -2.69 10.70
N ASN A 472 -18.56 -1.89 10.58
CA ASN A 472 -18.53 -0.70 9.73
C ASN A 472 -17.63 -0.80 8.48
N LEU A 473 -16.98 -1.94 8.24
CA LEU A 473 -16.09 -2.14 7.09
C LEU A 473 -16.84 -2.03 5.74
N GLU A 474 -18.08 -2.57 5.66
CA GLU A 474 -18.90 -2.41 4.45
C GLU A 474 -19.26 -0.93 4.22
N GLN A 475 -19.57 -0.19 5.29
CA GLN A 475 -19.82 1.25 5.20
C GLN A 475 -18.59 2.02 4.72
N TYR A 476 -17.40 1.64 5.20
CA TYR A 476 -16.15 2.22 4.70
C TYR A 476 -15.98 1.96 3.19
N ALA A 477 -16.16 0.72 2.75
CA ALA A 477 -16.08 0.36 1.34
C ALA A 477 -17.11 1.14 0.49
N GLN A 478 -18.33 1.35 1.00
CA GLN A 478 -19.33 2.19 0.33
C GLN A 478 -18.87 3.64 0.24
N GLY A 479 -18.26 4.20 1.29
CA GLY A 479 -17.69 5.56 1.27
C GLY A 479 -16.56 5.71 0.25
N PHE A 480 -15.66 4.72 0.17
CA PHE A 480 -14.63 4.68 -0.87
C PHE A 480 -15.24 4.66 -2.27
N CYS A 481 -16.17 3.75 -2.54
CA CYS A 481 -16.84 3.64 -3.83
C CYS A 481 -17.65 4.89 -4.19
N ALA A 482 -18.29 5.54 -3.22
CA ALA A 482 -19.02 6.79 -3.44
C ALA A 482 -18.11 7.91 -3.96
N GLN A 483 -16.89 7.99 -3.46
CA GLN A 483 -15.91 8.96 -3.93
C GLN A 483 -15.43 8.70 -5.36
N GLN A 484 -15.44 7.43 -5.81
CA GLN A 484 -14.95 7.05 -7.13
C GLN A 484 -16.06 6.99 -8.17
N PHE A 485 -17.28 6.58 -7.80
CA PHE A 485 -18.36 6.24 -8.74
C PHE A 485 -19.67 6.97 -8.45
N GLY A 486 -19.74 7.79 -7.39
CA GLY A 486 -20.95 8.45 -6.93
C GLY A 486 -21.83 7.58 -6.03
N ASP A 487 -22.70 8.22 -5.24
CA ASP A 487 -23.54 7.57 -4.21
C ASP A 487 -24.46 6.47 -4.76
N LYS A 488 -24.97 6.65 -5.97
CA LYS A 488 -25.89 5.71 -6.62
C LYS A 488 -25.24 4.33 -6.82
N GLU A 489 -23.98 4.31 -7.23
CA GLU A 489 -23.27 3.08 -7.60
C GLU A 489 -22.48 2.48 -6.42
N ALA A 490 -22.29 3.24 -5.36
CA ALA A 490 -21.40 2.92 -4.24
C ALA A 490 -21.69 1.58 -3.57
N LYS A 491 -22.95 1.29 -3.31
CA LYS A 491 -23.35 0.09 -2.55
C LYS A 491 -23.03 -1.21 -3.28
N GLU A 492 -23.31 -1.28 -4.58
CA GLU A 492 -23.03 -2.49 -5.37
C GLU A 492 -21.51 -2.62 -5.62
N ALA A 493 -20.83 -1.52 -5.98
CA ALA A 493 -19.39 -1.53 -6.17
C ALA A 493 -18.64 -1.97 -4.88
N ALA A 494 -19.05 -1.50 -3.71
CA ALA A 494 -18.50 -1.93 -2.43
C ALA A 494 -18.68 -3.43 -2.18
N ARG A 495 -19.88 -3.97 -2.46
CA ARG A 495 -20.12 -5.40 -2.35
C ARG A 495 -19.28 -6.24 -3.30
N LEU A 496 -19.05 -5.73 -4.50
CA LEU A 496 -18.17 -6.37 -5.48
C LEU A 496 -16.73 -6.39 -4.98
N LEU A 497 -16.19 -5.26 -4.50
CA LEU A 497 -14.84 -5.18 -3.94
C LEU A 497 -14.65 -6.06 -2.71
N MET A 498 -15.61 -6.05 -1.79
CA MET A 498 -15.57 -6.90 -0.58
C MET A 498 -15.64 -8.39 -0.93
N SER A 499 -16.46 -8.76 -1.91
CA SER A 499 -16.54 -10.15 -2.38
C SER A 499 -15.28 -10.55 -3.13
N TYR A 500 -14.74 -9.68 -3.98
CA TYR A 500 -13.48 -9.90 -4.67
C TYR A 500 -12.33 -10.15 -3.68
N GLY A 501 -12.12 -9.26 -2.71
CA GLY A 501 -11.06 -9.42 -1.71
C GLY A 501 -11.17 -10.75 -0.97
N ARG A 502 -12.39 -11.13 -0.54
CA ARG A 502 -12.65 -12.42 0.12
C ARG A 502 -12.32 -13.62 -0.78
N TYR A 503 -12.65 -13.55 -2.06
CA TYR A 503 -12.39 -14.67 -2.97
C TYR A 503 -10.92 -14.73 -3.39
N ALA A 504 -10.32 -13.59 -3.67
CA ALA A 504 -8.94 -13.50 -4.11
C ALA A 504 -7.93 -13.89 -3.01
N SER A 505 -8.22 -13.59 -1.73
CA SER A 505 -7.33 -13.96 -0.62
C SER A 505 -7.22 -15.47 -0.34
N ARG A 506 -8.04 -16.30 -0.98
CA ARG A 506 -7.98 -17.77 -0.83
C ARG A 506 -6.66 -18.35 -1.32
N VAL A 507 -6.18 -17.86 -2.46
CA VAL A 507 -4.93 -18.32 -3.08
C VAL A 507 -4.37 -17.22 -3.99
N GLN A 508 -3.05 -17.01 -3.96
CA GLN A 508 -2.38 -16.08 -4.87
C GLN A 508 -2.57 -16.50 -6.33
N ALA A 509 -2.84 -15.53 -7.20
CA ALA A 509 -3.06 -15.75 -8.62
C ALA A 509 -1.92 -16.54 -9.27
N GLU A 510 -0.68 -16.23 -8.91
CA GLU A 510 0.54 -16.83 -9.41
C GLU A 510 0.71 -18.31 -9.02
N LEU A 511 -0.03 -18.79 -8.03
CA LEU A 511 0.07 -20.16 -7.53
C LEU A 511 -1.18 -21.01 -7.80
N LEU A 512 -2.18 -20.41 -8.44
CA LEU A 512 -3.35 -21.17 -8.87
C LEU A 512 -2.95 -22.16 -9.95
N ASP A 513 -3.37 -23.41 -9.79
CA ASP A 513 -3.15 -24.50 -10.76
C ASP A 513 -4.35 -25.44 -10.81
N ASP A 514 -4.24 -26.50 -11.64
CA ASP A 514 -5.29 -27.51 -11.79
C ASP A 514 -5.46 -28.45 -10.58
N LYS A 515 -4.65 -28.29 -9.52
CA LYS A 515 -4.66 -29.12 -8.32
C LYS A 515 -4.97 -28.32 -7.04
N THR A 516 -5.09 -27.00 -7.17
CA THR A 516 -5.28 -26.11 -6.02
C THR A 516 -6.57 -26.43 -5.25
N TYR A 517 -7.62 -26.85 -5.95
CA TYR A 517 -8.90 -27.21 -5.37
C TYR A 517 -9.35 -28.61 -5.81
N ASN A 518 -10.14 -29.24 -4.96
CA ASN A 518 -10.65 -30.57 -5.23
C ASN A 518 -11.78 -30.52 -6.29
N LEU A 519 -11.57 -31.26 -7.38
CA LEU A 519 -12.53 -31.33 -8.48
C LEU A 519 -13.73 -32.25 -8.15
N GLN A 520 -13.50 -33.34 -7.41
CA GLN A 520 -14.51 -34.37 -7.17
C GLN A 520 -15.54 -33.94 -6.13
N THR A 521 -15.13 -33.20 -5.11
CA THR A 521 -16.05 -32.64 -4.11
C THR A 521 -16.89 -31.48 -4.66
N GLY A 522 -16.56 -30.97 -5.84
CA GLY A 522 -17.17 -29.78 -6.41
C GLY A 522 -16.60 -28.45 -5.89
N GLU A 523 -15.58 -28.50 -5.01
CA GLU A 523 -14.95 -27.29 -4.46
C GLU A 523 -14.44 -26.39 -5.60
N PHE A 524 -13.66 -26.93 -6.55
CA PHE A 524 -13.12 -26.14 -7.64
C PHE A 524 -14.24 -25.51 -8.51
N LYS A 525 -15.28 -26.28 -8.78
CA LYS A 525 -16.45 -25.75 -9.48
C LYS A 525 -17.10 -24.60 -8.70
N GLY A 526 -17.26 -24.77 -7.39
CA GLY A 526 -17.89 -23.78 -6.52
C GLY A 526 -17.12 -22.45 -6.53
N VAL A 527 -15.81 -22.47 -6.30
CA VAL A 527 -14.98 -21.24 -6.26
C VAL A 527 -14.88 -20.57 -7.63
N ARG A 528 -14.81 -21.34 -8.71
CA ARG A 528 -14.88 -20.80 -10.07
C ARG A 528 -16.23 -20.12 -10.35
N ASP A 529 -17.33 -20.78 -10.03
CA ASP A 529 -18.67 -20.26 -10.28
C ASP A 529 -18.95 -18.97 -9.47
N GLU A 530 -18.39 -18.83 -8.26
CA GLU A 530 -18.44 -17.61 -7.47
C GLU A 530 -17.77 -16.43 -8.21
N PHE A 531 -16.59 -16.64 -8.79
CA PHE A 531 -15.90 -15.60 -9.57
C PHE A 531 -16.64 -15.25 -10.86
N LEU A 532 -17.17 -16.23 -11.59
CA LEU A 532 -17.96 -15.98 -12.79
C LEU A 532 -19.26 -15.20 -12.49
N ALA A 533 -19.92 -15.53 -11.37
CA ALA A 533 -21.10 -14.81 -10.92
C ALA A 533 -20.74 -13.37 -10.49
N LEU A 534 -19.59 -13.18 -9.85
CA LEU A 534 -19.09 -11.86 -9.48
C LEU A 534 -18.80 -11.01 -10.73
N GLU A 535 -18.12 -11.59 -11.71
CA GLU A 535 -17.87 -10.93 -13.01
C GLU A 535 -19.15 -10.51 -13.71
N ALA A 536 -20.12 -11.40 -13.78
CA ALA A 536 -21.41 -11.08 -14.40
C ALA A 536 -22.15 -9.93 -13.69
N ARG A 537 -21.98 -9.80 -12.37
CA ARG A 537 -22.52 -8.66 -11.59
C ARG A 537 -21.75 -7.38 -11.90
N ALA A 538 -20.41 -7.42 -11.91
CA ALA A 538 -19.57 -6.29 -12.21
C ALA A 538 -19.83 -5.74 -13.64
N LEU A 539 -19.96 -6.63 -14.61
CA LEU A 539 -20.31 -6.24 -15.98
C LEU A 539 -21.69 -5.57 -16.08
N ARG A 540 -22.69 -6.08 -15.36
CA ARG A 540 -24.01 -5.43 -15.34
C ARG A 540 -23.94 -4.01 -14.78
N GLN A 541 -23.20 -3.80 -13.70
CA GLN A 541 -23.01 -2.46 -13.14
C GLN A 541 -22.26 -1.56 -14.14
N TYR A 542 -21.16 -2.04 -14.72
CA TYR A 542 -20.36 -1.31 -15.70
C TYR A 542 -21.22 -0.74 -16.86
N LEU A 543 -22.18 -1.52 -17.35
CA LEU A 543 -23.08 -1.09 -18.44
C LEU A 543 -24.04 0.03 -18.05
N THR A 544 -24.25 0.27 -16.75
CA THR A 544 -25.16 1.32 -16.24
C THR A 544 -24.42 2.57 -15.74
N LEU A 545 -23.09 2.53 -15.72
CA LEU A 545 -22.28 3.66 -15.28
C LEU A 545 -22.27 4.80 -16.27
N ASP A 546 -22.13 6.02 -15.74
CA ASP A 546 -21.78 7.18 -16.55
C ASP A 546 -20.42 6.98 -17.22
N GLU A 547 -20.27 7.45 -18.45
CA GLU A 547 -19.01 7.28 -19.22
C GLU A 547 -17.78 7.80 -18.46
N THR A 548 -17.94 8.88 -17.71
CA THR A 548 -16.83 9.48 -16.92
C THR A 548 -16.32 8.60 -15.77
N ALA A 549 -17.12 7.64 -15.31
CA ALA A 549 -16.75 6.74 -14.22
C ALA A 549 -16.21 5.39 -14.72
N LYS A 550 -16.31 5.12 -16.03
CA LYS A 550 -15.98 3.79 -16.57
C LYS A 550 -14.52 3.42 -16.47
N ASP A 551 -13.60 4.36 -16.71
CA ASP A 551 -12.16 4.09 -16.58
C ASP A 551 -11.80 3.72 -15.14
N ALA A 552 -12.18 4.55 -14.18
CA ALA A 552 -11.98 4.25 -12.75
C ALA A 552 -12.60 2.91 -12.32
N TYR A 553 -13.80 2.61 -12.83
CA TYR A 553 -14.47 1.36 -12.51
C TYR A 553 -13.76 0.14 -13.13
N GLN A 554 -13.27 0.27 -14.36
CA GLN A 554 -12.46 -0.78 -14.99
C GLN A 554 -11.20 -1.05 -14.20
N GLU A 555 -10.49 -0.01 -13.76
CA GLU A 555 -9.26 -0.13 -13.00
C GLU A 555 -9.48 -0.77 -11.62
N LEU A 556 -10.44 -0.26 -10.87
CA LEU A 556 -10.63 -0.58 -9.46
C LEU A 556 -11.49 -1.83 -9.21
N VAL A 557 -12.42 -2.14 -10.11
CA VAL A 557 -13.44 -3.18 -9.87
C VAL A 557 -13.44 -4.24 -10.95
N LEU A 558 -13.61 -3.83 -12.23
CA LEU A 558 -13.94 -4.78 -13.29
C LEU A 558 -12.72 -5.64 -13.68
N PHE A 559 -11.57 -5.02 -13.93
CA PHE A 559 -10.37 -5.74 -14.38
C PHE A 559 -9.87 -6.75 -13.34
N PRO A 560 -9.73 -6.42 -12.04
CA PRO A 560 -9.32 -7.42 -11.05
C PRO A 560 -10.28 -8.62 -11.00
N ILE A 561 -11.59 -8.37 -11.04
CA ILE A 561 -12.61 -9.43 -11.04
C ILE A 561 -12.50 -10.29 -12.31
N GLN A 562 -12.37 -9.67 -13.49
CA GLN A 562 -12.23 -10.37 -14.76
C GLN A 562 -10.96 -11.21 -14.84
N GLY A 563 -9.83 -10.65 -14.37
CA GLY A 563 -8.56 -11.37 -14.34
C GLY A 563 -8.64 -12.64 -13.50
N MET A 564 -9.12 -12.53 -12.26
CA MET A 564 -9.27 -13.69 -11.38
C MET A 564 -10.32 -14.69 -11.90
N ALA A 565 -11.48 -14.20 -12.36
CA ALA A 565 -12.52 -15.07 -12.93
C ALA A 565 -11.99 -15.87 -14.11
N ASN A 566 -11.20 -15.23 -14.97
CA ASN A 566 -10.58 -15.88 -16.13
C ASN A 566 -9.53 -16.93 -15.72
N LEU A 567 -8.69 -16.65 -14.72
CA LEU A 567 -7.70 -17.62 -14.21
C LEU A 567 -8.39 -18.83 -13.57
N TYR A 568 -9.40 -18.61 -12.75
CA TYR A 568 -10.16 -19.71 -12.12
C TYR A 568 -10.86 -20.57 -13.16
N ASP A 569 -11.43 -19.95 -14.21
CA ASP A 569 -12.06 -20.70 -15.31
C ASP A 569 -11.03 -21.49 -16.13
N MET A 570 -9.86 -20.92 -16.39
CA MET A 570 -8.76 -21.56 -17.10
C MET A 570 -8.26 -22.82 -16.37
N TYR A 571 -7.93 -22.68 -15.07
CA TYR A 571 -7.36 -23.79 -14.32
C TYR A 571 -8.41 -24.86 -13.93
N TYR A 572 -9.65 -24.46 -13.70
CA TYR A 572 -10.76 -25.41 -13.60
C TYR A 572 -10.92 -26.19 -14.90
N SER A 573 -10.92 -25.52 -16.04
CA SER A 573 -11.01 -26.17 -17.36
C SER A 573 -9.85 -27.10 -17.62
N LEU A 574 -8.64 -26.75 -17.20
CA LEU A 574 -7.47 -27.61 -17.25
C LEU A 574 -7.64 -28.87 -16.38
N ALA A 575 -8.16 -28.73 -15.18
CA ALA A 575 -8.45 -29.85 -14.27
C ALA A 575 -9.47 -30.81 -14.92
N MET A 576 -10.56 -30.28 -15.48
CA MET A 576 -11.57 -31.04 -16.22
C MET A 576 -10.98 -31.72 -17.47
N ASN A 577 -10.17 -30.97 -18.23
CA ASN A 577 -9.49 -31.54 -19.42
C ASN A 577 -8.63 -32.78 -19.06
N LYS A 578 -7.79 -32.64 -18.03
CA LYS A 578 -6.91 -33.70 -17.55
C LYS A 578 -7.69 -34.91 -17.02
N GLN A 579 -8.79 -34.65 -16.26
CA GLN A 579 -9.62 -35.73 -15.75
C GLN A 579 -10.28 -36.52 -16.90
N LEU A 580 -11.02 -35.82 -17.77
CA LEU A 580 -11.75 -36.43 -18.87
C LEU A 580 -10.82 -37.14 -19.88
N TYR A 581 -9.62 -36.58 -20.07
CA TYR A 581 -8.59 -37.27 -20.90
C TYR A 581 -8.18 -38.61 -20.29
N ARG A 582 -7.94 -38.66 -18.95
CA ARG A 582 -7.61 -39.93 -18.27
C ARG A 582 -8.75 -40.95 -18.35
N GLU A 583 -9.99 -40.46 -18.36
CA GLU A 583 -11.20 -41.24 -18.50
C GLU A 583 -11.47 -41.67 -19.96
N GLY A 584 -10.67 -41.22 -20.93
CA GLY A 584 -10.85 -41.52 -22.36
C GLY A 584 -12.09 -40.86 -22.97
N ARG A 585 -12.59 -39.77 -22.41
CA ARG A 585 -13.81 -39.08 -22.81
C ARG A 585 -13.52 -37.95 -23.79
N ILE A 586 -14.23 -37.95 -24.94
CA ILE A 586 -14.04 -36.95 -26.01
C ILE A 586 -14.32 -35.51 -25.54
N GLU A 587 -15.13 -35.32 -24.54
CA GLU A 587 -15.46 -34.02 -23.94
C GLU A 587 -14.20 -33.31 -23.37
N ALA A 588 -13.09 -34.04 -23.15
CA ALA A 588 -11.79 -33.44 -22.83
C ALA A 588 -11.40 -32.36 -23.85
N ASN A 589 -11.78 -32.51 -25.12
CA ASN A 589 -11.44 -31.56 -26.16
C ASN A 589 -12.14 -30.21 -25.97
N THR A 590 -13.39 -30.19 -25.52
CA THR A 590 -14.14 -28.96 -25.23
C THR A 590 -13.47 -28.16 -24.08
N TRP A 591 -12.96 -28.87 -23.08
CA TRP A 591 -12.24 -28.23 -21.98
C TRP A 591 -10.83 -27.76 -22.39
N ALA A 592 -10.18 -28.48 -23.34
CA ALA A 592 -8.94 -27.97 -23.93
C ALA A 592 -9.15 -26.66 -24.69
N ASP A 593 -10.22 -26.58 -25.50
CA ASP A 593 -10.61 -25.33 -26.19
C ASP A 593 -10.84 -24.20 -25.18
N ARG A 594 -11.52 -24.50 -24.07
CA ARG A 594 -11.79 -23.50 -23.02
C ARG A 594 -10.52 -22.96 -22.36
N VAL A 595 -9.53 -23.80 -22.09
CA VAL A 595 -8.21 -23.36 -21.59
C VAL A 595 -7.55 -22.40 -22.57
N GLU A 596 -7.53 -22.72 -23.85
CA GLU A 596 -6.96 -21.85 -24.89
C GLU A 596 -7.70 -20.52 -25.03
N GLU A 597 -9.05 -20.54 -24.93
CA GLU A 597 -9.86 -19.33 -24.92
C GLU A 597 -9.55 -18.42 -23.73
N CYS A 598 -9.45 -19.00 -22.51
CA CYS A 598 -9.11 -18.25 -21.31
C CYS A 598 -7.70 -17.66 -21.41
N TYR A 599 -6.72 -18.40 -21.91
CA TYR A 599 -5.36 -17.90 -22.12
C TYR A 599 -5.31 -16.72 -23.11
N LYS A 600 -6.05 -16.80 -24.21
CA LYS A 600 -6.18 -15.67 -25.15
C LYS A 600 -6.90 -14.48 -24.53
N ARG A 601 -7.95 -14.75 -23.76
CA ARG A 601 -8.71 -13.70 -23.06
C ARG A 601 -7.85 -12.95 -22.06
N ASP A 602 -6.97 -13.64 -21.36
CA ASP A 602 -6.02 -13.02 -20.42
C ASP A 602 -5.19 -11.93 -21.10
N SER A 603 -4.59 -12.25 -22.25
CA SER A 603 -3.83 -11.28 -23.04
C SER A 603 -4.67 -10.08 -23.47
N LEU A 604 -5.92 -10.30 -23.86
CA LEU A 604 -6.85 -9.21 -24.26
C LEU A 604 -7.23 -8.33 -23.07
N LEU A 605 -7.38 -8.87 -21.86
CA LEU A 605 -7.68 -8.11 -20.66
C LEU A 605 -6.50 -7.21 -20.27
N CYS A 606 -5.28 -7.75 -20.29
CA CYS A 606 -4.06 -6.98 -20.02
C CYS A 606 -3.80 -5.92 -21.10
N ASP A 607 -4.02 -6.24 -22.36
CA ASP A 607 -3.93 -5.30 -23.49
C ASP A 607 -4.93 -4.14 -23.33
N ASN A 608 -6.19 -4.45 -23.00
CA ASN A 608 -7.19 -3.43 -22.72
C ASN A 608 -6.77 -2.49 -21.57
N TYR A 609 -6.24 -3.05 -20.48
CA TYR A 609 -5.78 -2.24 -19.36
C TYR A 609 -4.64 -1.31 -19.76
N ASN A 610 -3.64 -1.85 -20.42
CA ASN A 610 -2.42 -1.12 -20.78
C ASN A 610 -2.68 -0.04 -21.85
N HIS A 611 -3.52 -0.31 -22.85
CA HIS A 611 -3.59 0.52 -24.05
C HIS A 611 -4.92 1.27 -24.23
N HIS A 612 -6.01 0.86 -23.58
CA HIS A 612 -7.34 1.43 -23.83
C HIS A 612 -7.93 2.17 -22.64
N ILE A 613 -7.80 1.64 -21.41
CA ILE A 613 -8.27 2.33 -20.20
C ILE A 613 -7.54 3.67 -20.06
N ALA A 614 -8.28 4.72 -19.76
CA ALA A 614 -7.77 6.07 -19.60
C ALA A 614 -6.88 6.54 -20.79
N ASN A 615 -7.22 6.12 -22.01
CA ASN A 615 -6.45 6.39 -23.23
C ASN A 615 -4.98 5.91 -23.17
N GLY A 616 -4.73 4.75 -22.56
CA GLY A 616 -3.41 4.16 -22.45
C GLY A 616 -2.49 4.84 -21.43
N LYS A 617 -3.03 5.60 -20.49
CA LYS A 617 -2.29 6.26 -19.42
C LYS A 617 -1.43 5.28 -18.62
N TRP A 618 -1.91 4.03 -18.47
CA TRP A 618 -1.33 2.98 -17.65
C TRP A 618 -0.57 1.94 -18.45
N ASN A 619 -0.11 2.29 -19.65
CA ASN A 619 0.66 1.36 -20.49
C ASN A 619 1.84 0.75 -19.72
N HIS A 620 1.96 -0.57 -19.76
CA HIS A 620 2.88 -1.43 -19.01
C HIS A 620 2.47 -1.77 -17.56
N MET A 621 1.44 -1.17 -17.01
CA MET A 621 1.08 -1.40 -15.61
C MET A 621 0.59 -2.84 -15.33
N MET A 622 0.12 -3.56 -16.36
CA MET A 622 -0.32 -4.97 -16.28
C MET A 622 0.57 -5.93 -17.08
N ASP A 623 1.88 -5.64 -17.14
CA ASP A 623 2.87 -6.51 -17.81
C ASP A 623 3.36 -7.67 -16.94
N GLN A 624 2.94 -7.76 -15.67
CA GLN A 624 3.35 -8.82 -14.76
C GLN A 624 2.97 -10.20 -15.29
N VAL A 625 3.95 -11.07 -15.44
CA VAL A 625 3.71 -12.49 -15.76
C VAL A 625 3.07 -13.17 -14.56
N HIS A 626 1.98 -13.92 -14.77
CA HIS A 626 1.17 -14.53 -13.72
C HIS A 626 0.65 -15.94 -14.07
N ILE A 627 0.89 -16.43 -15.28
CA ILE A 627 0.51 -17.80 -15.72
C ILE A 627 1.78 -18.63 -15.95
N GLY A 628 1.82 -19.84 -15.39
CA GLY A 628 2.89 -20.79 -15.61
C GLY A 628 3.99 -20.80 -14.56
N TYR A 629 3.74 -20.26 -13.38
CA TYR A 629 4.64 -20.39 -12.22
C TYR A 629 4.82 -21.85 -11.83
N GLN A 630 6.08 -22.25 -11.58
CA GLN A 630 6.43 -23.57 -11.06
C GLN A 630 7.02 -23.49 -9.64
N ASN A 631 7.46 -22.31 -9.26
CA ASN A 631 7.95 -21.93 -7.94
C ASN A 631 7.69 -20.43 -7.75
N TRP A 632 8.32 -19.77 -6.81
CA TRP A 632 8.08 -18.34 -6.54
C TRP A 632 8.65 -17.41 -7.63
N HIS A 633 9.55 -17.86 -8.49
CA HIS A 633 10.09 -17.05 -9.59
C HIS A 633 9.08 -16.91 -10.73
N ALA A 634 8.92 -15.70 -11.23
CA ALA A 634 8.14 -15.46 -12.44
C ALA A 634 8.80 -16.14 -13.64
N PRO A 635 8.04 -16.87 -14.48
CA PRO A 635 8.55 -17.32 -15.75
C PRO A 635 8.85 -16.13 -16.67
N GLN A 636 9.67 -16.32 -17.69
CA GLN A 636 10.05 -15.23 -18.61
C GLN A 636 8.88 -14.70 -19.45
N HIS A 637 7.88 -15.55 -19.68
CA HIS A 637 6.67 -15.27 -20.45
C HIS A 637 5.49 -15.97 -19.82
N GLN A 638 4.29 -15.52 -20.11
CA GLN A 638 3.08 -16.29 -19.85
C GLN A 638 3.21 -17.66 -20.52
N VAL A 639 3.00 -18.73 -19.76
CA VAL A 639 3.13 -20.11 -20.26
C VAL A 639 1.75 -20.76 -20.25
N MET A 640 1.19 -20.95 -21.45
CA MET A 640 -0.09 -21.64 -21.57
C MET A 640 0.01 -23.06 -21.00
N PRO A 641 -0.89 -23.46 -20.11
CA PRO A 641 -0.90 -24.82 -19.59
C PRO A 641 -1.08 -25.88 -20.69
N MET A 642 -0.40 -27.00 -20.56
CA MET A 642 -0.51 -28.10 -21.52
C MET A 642 -1.88 -28.75 -21.42
N VAL A 643 -2.58 -28.82 -22.54
CA VAL A 643 -3.87 -29.50 -22.71
C VAL A 643 -3.77 -30.83 -23.44
N TYR A 644 -4.72 -31.69 -23.22
CA TYR A 644 -4.76 -33.02 -23.82
C TYR A 644 -5.99 -33.20 -24.70
N ARG A 645 -5.86 -33.86 -25.83
CA ARG A 645 -6.94 -34.07 -26.80
C ARG A 645 -7.08 -35.54 -27.16
N ILE A 646 -8.31 -35.98 -27.39
CA ILE A 646 -8.66 -37.36 -27.72
C ILE A 646 -9.26 -37.38 -29.11
N GLN A 647 -8.87 -38.36 -29.92
CA GLN A 647 -9.41 -38.58 -31.25
C GLN A 647 -10.67 -39.46 -31.26
N GLN A 648 -10.79 -40.39 -30.29
CA GLN A 648 -11.93 -41.30 -30.11
C GLN A 648 -12.29 -41.42 -28.64
N SER A 649 -13.59 -41.44 -28.27
CA SER A 649 -14.06 -41.64 -26.91
C SER A 649 -14.12 -43.13 -26.55
N THR A 650 -13.72 -43.51 -25.34
CA THR A 650 -13.99 -44.79 -24.73
C THR A 650 -15.26 -44.75 -23.87
N PRO A 651 -16.11 -45.81 -23.89
CA PRO A 651 -17.27 -45.85 -23.01
C PRO A 651 -16.88 -45.84 -21.54
N PHE A 652 -17.45 -44.95 -20.76
CA PHE A 652 -17.19 -44.81 -19.34
C PHE A 652 -18.47 -44.98 -18.49
N ALA A 653 -18.35 -45.66 -17.35
CA ALA A 653 -19.48 -45.85 -16.42
C ALA A 653 -19.61 -44.63 -15.48
N VAL A 654 -20.75 -43.97 -15.51
CA VAL A 654 -21.03 -42.79 -14.66
C VAL A 654 -21.40 -43.28 -13.27
N THR A 655 -20.61 -42.93 -12.26
CA THR A 655 -21.01 -43.00 -10.84
C THR A 655 -21.83 -41.74 -10.45
N GLN A 656 -23.02 -41.93 -9.85
CA GLN A 656 -23.83 -40.81 -9.37
C GLN A 656 -23.22 -40.19 -8.11
N PRO A 657 -23.22 -38.85 -7.96
CA PRO A 657 -22.73 -38.21 -6.77
C PRO A 657 -23.67 -38.40 -5.58
N SER A 658 -23.12 -38.51 -4.37
CA SER A 658 -23.86 -38.57 -3.12
C SER A 658 -24.59 -37.26 -2.82
N THR A 659 -25.82 -37.35 -2.28
CA THR A 659 -26.56 -36.16 -1.83
C THR A 659 -26.30 -35.90 -0.35
N GLY A 660 -25.65 -34.79 -0.01
CA GLY A 660 -25.39 -34.36 1.37
C GLY A 660 -24.03 -33.67 1.51
N TYR A 661 -23.85 -32.93 2.60
CA TYR A 661 -22.56 -32.33 2.93
C TYR A 661 -21.70 -33.40 3.62
N VAL A 662 -20.69 -33.88 2.91
CA VAL A 662 -19.78 -34.93 3.38
C VAL A 662 -18.37 -34.39 3.26
N PHE A 663 -17.60 -34.43 4.35
CA PHE A 663 -16.16 -34.21 4.29
C PHE A 663 -15.52 -35.50 3.75
N GLU A 664 -15.10 -35.46 2.50
CA GLU A 664 -14.48 -36.61 1.87
C GLU A 664 -12.96 -36.63 2.06
N GLN A 665 -12.40 -37.82 2.16
CA GLN A 665 -10.96 -38.03 2.16
C GLN A 665 -10.42 -37.94 0.73
N ASP A 666 -9.47 -37.03 0.51
CA ASP A 666 -8.72 -36.94 -0.73
C ASP A 666 -7.22 -37.01 -0.45
N GLY A 667 -6.48 -37.86 -1.18
CA GLY A 667 -5.03 -38.01 -1.00
C GLY A 667 -4.58 -38.37 0.42
N GLY A 668 -5.46 -38.99 1.22
CA GLY A 668 -5.18 -39.32 2.62
C GLY A 668 -5.49 -38.19 3.62
N MET A 669 -6.09 -37.10 3.16
CA MET A 669 -6.48 -35.94 3.99
C MET A 669 -7.98 -35.72 3.98
N VAL A 670 -8.51 -35.23 5.11
CA VAL A 670 -9.87 -34.66 5.23
C VAL A 670 -9.70 -33.20 5.61
N VAL A 671 -10.19 -32.29 4.80
CA VAL A 671 -10.13 -30.84 5.07
C VAL A 671 -11.47 -30.37 5.62
N MET A 672 -11.42 -29.74 6.79
CA MET A 672 -12.59 -29.16 7.45
C MET A 672 -12.34 -27.67 7.71
N GLU A 673 -13.12 -26.83 7.06
CA GLU A 673 -13.02 -25.37 7.25
C GLU A 673 -13.54 -24.97 8.65
N ALA A 674 -12.89 -23.99 9.27
CA ALA A 674 -13.24 -23.53 10.62
C ALA A 674 -14.69 -23.01 10.73
N GLU A 675 -15.25 -22.49 9.64
CA GLU A 675 -16.64 -22.02 9.57
C GLU A 675 -17.69 -23.13 9.66
N HIS A 676 -17.30 -24.36 9.42
CA HIS A 676 -18.17 -25.56 9.54
C HIS A 676 -18.15 -26.15 10.95
N LEU A 677 -17.71 -25.37 11.94
CA LEU A 677 -17.76 -25.80 13.33
C LEU A 677 -19.19 -26.16 13.78
N PHE A 678 -19.30 -27.20 14.59
CA PHE A 678 -20.60 -27.67 15.13
C PHE A 678 -21.08 -26.77 16.28
N SER A 679 -20.17 -26.32 17.14
CA SER A 679 -20.50 -25.44 18.25
C SER A 679 -19.29 -24.59 18.66
N LEU A 680 -19.58 -23.42 19.24
CA LEU A 680 -18.61 -22.56 19.91
C LEU A 680 -18.94 -22.59 21.41
N THR A 681 -18.09 -23.21 22.22
CA THR A 681 -18.24 -23.18 23.66
C THR A 681 -17.58 -21.95 24.24
N PRO A 682 -18.30 -21.07 24.97
CA PRO A 682 -17.69 -19.92 25.64
C PRO A 682 -16.59 -20.37 26.60
N ALA A 683 -15.54 -19.57 26.75
CA ALA A 683 -14.53 -19.78 27.77
C ALA A 683 -15.17 -19.63 29.16
N GLU A 684 -14.68 -20.37 30.16
CA GLU A 684 -15.16 -20.28 31.57
C GLU A 684 -15.01 -18.86 32.15
N SER A 685 -14.09 -18.04 31.61
CA SER A 685 -14.03 -16.62 31.91
C SER A 685 -14.83 -15.84 30.86
N GLU A 686 -15.82 -15.07 31.26
CA GLU A 686 -16.59 -14.16 30.40
C GLU A 686 -15.74 -13.11 29.63
N LYS A 687 -14.41 -13.16 29.77
CA LYS A 687 -13.47 -12.17 29.22
C LYS A 687 -12.98 -12.48 27.81
N SER A 688 -13.21 -13.68 27.30
CA SER A 688 -12.75 -14.07 25.96
C SER A 688 -13.82 -14.86 25.23
N GLN A 689 -14.07 -14.52 23.95
CA GLN A 689 -15.03 -15.21 23.11
C GLN A 689 -14.42 -15.48 21.73
N TRP A 690 -14.64 -16.68 21.23
CA TRP A 690 -14.48 -16.98 19.84
C TRP A 690 -15.57 -16.30 19.02
N ARG A 691 -15.19 -15.64 17.94
CA ARG A 691 -16.12 -15.02 16.99
C ARG A 691 -15.86 -15.49 15.59
N LEU A 692 -16.95 -15.79 14.87
CA LEU A 692 -16.91 -15.95 13.43
C LEU A 692 -16.73 -14.58 12.78
N ILE A 693 -15.77 -14.47 11.88
CA ILE A 693 -15.52 -13.25 11.10
C ILE A 693 -15.88 -13.56 9.65
N PRO A 694 -17.05 -13.08 9.19
CA PRO A 694 -17.48 -13.30 7.81
C PRO A 694 -16.50 -12.71 6.81
N GLY A 695 -16.18 -13.47 5.78
CA GLY A 695 -15.27 -13.04 4.74
C GLY A 695 -13.78 -13.10 5.10
N LEU A 696 -13.44 -13.55 6.30
CA LEU A 696 -12.07 -13.89 6.68
C LEU A 696 -11.88 -15.40 6.52
N GLY A 697 -10.83 -15.79 5.81
CA GLY A 697 -10.53 -17.21 5.57
C GLY A 697 -10.64 -17.60 4.09
N ARG A 698 -10.27 -18.86 3.81
CA ARG A 698 -10.13 -19.36 2.44
C ARG A 698 -11.46 -19.46 1.70
N THR A 699 -12.52 -19.87 2.37
CA THR A 699 -13.83 -20.13 1.75
C THR A 699 -14.90 -19.10 2.12
N LYS A 700 -15.30 -18.99 3.36
CA LYS A 700 -16.39 -18.11 3.79
C LYS A 700 -16.05 -17.24 4.99
N SER A 701 -15.52 -17.84 6.06
CA SER A 701 -15.31 -17.18 7.34
C SER A 701 -14.07 -17.72 8.04
N GLY A 702 -13.46 -16.90 8.88
CA GLY A 702 -12.49 -17.34 9.88
C GLY A 702 -13.08 -17.31 11.28
N ILE A 703 -12.34 -17.81 12.25
CA ILE A 703 -12.63 -17.64 13.67
C ILE A 703 -11.47 -16.98 14.37
N ALA A 704 -11.76 -16.06 15.29
CA ALA A 704 -10.75 -15.40 16.11
C ALA A 704 -11.22 -15.23 17.54
N LEU A 705 -10.26 -15.22 18.47
CA LEU A 705 -10.53 -15.00 19.90
C LEU A 705 -10.51 -13.50 20.20
N PHE A 706 -11.56 -13.01 20.87
CA PHE A 706 -11.69 -11.62 21.26
C PHE A 706 -11.79 -11.47 22.79
N PRO A 707 -11.26 -10.38 23.39
CA PRO A 707 -10.39 -9.35 22.75
C PRO A 707 -8.95 -9.86 22.57
N TYR A 708 -8.24 -9.35 21.56
CA TYR A 708 -6.86 -9.73 21.21
C TYR A 708 -5.82 -9.47 22.31
N THR A 709 -6.14 -8.61 23.28
CA THR A 709 -5.27 -8.25 24.39
C THR A 709 -5.29 -9.25 25.55
N GLN A 710 -6.09 -10.30 25.47
CA GLN A 710 -6.10 -11.36 26.47
C GLN A 710 -4.86 -12.26 26.31
N PRO A 711 -4.29 -12.76 27.42
CA PRO A 711 -3.23 -13.75 27.34
C PRO A 711 -3.73 -14.99 26.57
N THR A 712 -2.85 -15.56 25.76
CA THR A 712 -3.11 -16.88 25.17
C THR A 712 -3.30 -17.89 26.28
N ALA A 713 -4.34 -18.71 26.20
CA ALA A 713 -4.63 -19.77 27.17
C ALA A 713 -3.55 -20.87 27.12
#